data_e5c72300d52c0ca2fde322ae5e7b7687
#
_entry.id   e5c72300d52c0ca2fde322ae5e7b7687
#
_cell.length_a   1.000
_cell.length_b   1.000
_cell.length_c   1.000
_cell.angle_alpha   90.00
_cell.angle_beta   90.00
_cell.angle_gamma   90.00
#
_symmetry.space_group_name_H-M   'P 1'
#
loop_
_entity.id
_entity.type
_entity.pdbx_description
1 polymer ?
#
loop_
_entity_poly.entity_id
_entity_poly.type
_entity_poly.pdbx_seq_one_letter_code
_entity_poly.pdbx_strand_id
1 'polypeptide(L)'
;MKASMYFNYTSRSLLRGGLRTLLAVFCVAVGVMAIVALQLVGSMLQNSLTSSTRDTNGGDIAVTAQSVPFKASDLSYFEQLKSEGAITNYTAVMSANGSLSPVASPGTSGPLSPVASSSQSFSVNAVDPNNYPVVSPPTFVTPSYGSVSNLLTRNQVIITQQLSTTFHHKVGDIVTVYIKTQAGSGQTLHVTIAGVVADSGVFAQSGNLMLISAHDEQAAAPSTPASYSAVYVTTANQAQTDAVVKAINQHFPLASTQTVAGALQAQQSSIDLISKFLEIAGLLALLIGGVGIVNTMQVLLSRRKTEIAMLKTTGYRRVDLYVLFGLEAGLLGMVGGIIGAAAATGVSSIVRILMQNLGLTVPFQLNPWTIAGGVAIGLVTALIFGLIPIVQAANIRPLNVIRDLSESRGASSIALTIALLVVLSVLFCALAIVILKNDVVLGIAAVYGAFAFLLVLSVFFGLVVFVVSKLPVPEHFDLRYLALILVGMAASVLLYLVLPVFGILLFAASLVGIVIVLVPRTWKVSTKMALRNIGRQRTRTTTTMLALFIGVFTIGLVLALGQDLQAQIRNAFAQNLTYNVVTMTSGTDTTALQARLGTVPGLSKARTDTFAQIVPTAIDGQPLQQVLPTGDSRQRAITFLSSMEGYDLSQPAPSLTIVQGRNLHASDAGTTNVVVSGLLTATGPFQMHLKPGDTIIFASTDGKTMESTTVVGIYDPNSSFNDHVGNVLASTETVSTLSPATTGVTTVTYMKIDSAQVNTALNTLGKLVPNATVQNLADIGAYVGQLLNSILEMLVAIASLSLIAGVIIIANAVALAMLERRRELGILKAVGYTSGTVLSEVVIENGIVGAVAALMAMLLATGAITLLGRLFFNLTFSVSPLIVVSLIGGSSLLAMLIATLIAWGSVRVRPLEVLRYE
;
A
#
# COMPACT_ATOMS: atom_id res chain seq x y z
N MET A 1 -27.97 25.35 -40.18
CA MET A 1 -27.88 26.15 -38.91
C MET A 1 -26.42 26.39 -38.58
N LYS A 2 -26.03 27.58 -38.17
CA LYS A 2 -24.63 27.91 -37.89
C LYS A 2 -24.21 27.28 -36.55
N ALA A 3 -23.07 26.54 -36.45
CA ALA A 3 -22.54 25.92 -35.26
C ALA A 3 -22.45 26.91 -34.08
N SER A 4 -22.20 28.20 -34.34
CA SER A 4 -22.17 29.27 -33.35
C SER A 4 -23.51 29.44 -32.58
N MET A 5 -24.65 29.11 -33.20
CA MET A 5 -25.95 29.22 -32.57
C MET A 5 -26.20 28.13 -31.54
N TYR A 6 -25.75 26.91 -31.81
CA TYR A 6 -25.83 25.80 -30.88
C TYR A 6 -24.91 26.09 -29.68
N PHE A 7 -23.68 26.55 -29.92
CA PHE A 7 -22.73 26.87 -28.85
C PHE A 7 -23.20 28.01 -27.94
N ASN A 8 -23.73 29.10 -28.54
CA ASN A 8 -24.27 30.22 -27.78
C ASN A 8 -25.54 29.85 -26.97
N TYR A 9 -26.40 28.98 -27.50
CA TYR A 9 -27.53 28.49 -26.76
C TYR A 9 -27.11 27.63 -25.58
N THR A 10 -26.18 26.69 -25.83
CA THR A 10 -25.69 25.75 -24.81
C THR A 10 -24.96 26.48 -23.67
N SER A 11 -24.06 27.41 -23.98
CA SER A 11 -23.34 28.18 -22.98
C SER A 11 -24.25 29.03 -22.10
N ARG A 12 -25.24 29.74 -22.70
CA ARG A 12 -26.24 30.51 -21.95
C ARG A 12 -27.15 29.60 -21.10
N SER A 13 -27.50 28.42 -21.62
CA SER A 13 -28.27 27.41 -20.92
C SER A 13 -27.58 26.93 -19.67
N LEU A 14 -26.28 26.61 -19.77
CA LEU A 14 -25.43 26.17 -18.62
C LEU A 14 -25.31 27.26 -17.56
N LEU A 15 -25.08 28.51 -17.95
CA LEU A 15 -24.99 29.64 -17.02
C LEU A 15 -26.32 29.91 -16.26
N ARG A 16 -27.46 29.73 -16.93
CA ARG A 16 -28.80 29.85 -16.32
C ARG A 16 -29.14 28.68 -15.40
N GLY A 17 -28.48 27.50 -15.54
CA GLY A 17 -28.76 26.31 -14.76
C GLY A 17 -28.36 26.40 -13.28
N GLY A 18 -27.54 27.38 -12.90
CA GLY A 18 -27.14 27.69 -11.51
C GLY A 18 -26.56 26.49 -10.76
N LEU A 19 -27.05 26.26 -9.53
CA LEU A 19 -26.54 25.20 -8.64
C LEU A 19 -26.58 23.80 -9.28
N ARG A 20 -27.50 23.51 -10.18
CA ARG A 20 -27.64 22.19 -10.84
C ARG A 20 -26.51 21.93 -11.81
N THR A 21 -26.18 22.91 -12.63
CA THR A 21 -25.03 22.83 -13.54
C THR A 21 -23.74 22.64 -12.75
N LEU A 22 -23.61 23.38 -11.63
CA LEU A 22 -22.48 23.23 -10.72
C LEU A 22 -22.37 21.79 -10.19
N LEU A 23 -23.46 21.20 -9.70
CA LEU A 23 -23.50 19.82 -9.21
C LEU A 23 -23.16 18.80 -10.29
N ALA A 24 -23.63 19.02 -11.54
CA ALA A 24 -23.28 18.16 -12.67
C ALA A 24 -21.77 18.21 -12.97
N VAL A 25 -21.19 19.42 -12.98
CA VAL A 25 -19.75 19.63 -13.16
C VAL A 25 -18.97 18.95 -12.05
N PHE A 26 -19.42 19.08 -10.79
CA PHE A 26 -18.75 18.41 -9.66
C PHE A 26 -18.81 16.87 -9.75
N CYS A 27 -19.91 16.28 -10.20
CA CYS A 27 -20.00 14.83 -10.41
C CYS A 27 -18.95 14.35 -11.41
N VAL A 28 -18.77 15.07 -12.51
CA VAL A 28 -17.72 14.76 -13.50
C VAL A 28 -16.33 15.01 -12.91
N ALA A 29 -16.15 16.16 -12.26
CA ALA A 29 -14.86 16.57 -11.72
C ALA A 29 -14.31 15.55 -10.72
N VAL A 30 -15.13 15.01 -9.83
CA VAL A 30 -14.69 14.02 -8.84
C VAL A 30 -14.34 12.69 -9.49
N GLY A 31 -15.12 12.22 -10.46
CA GLY A 31 -14.77 10.98 -11.20
C GLY A 31 -13.44 11.13 -11.95
N VAL A 32 -13.22 12.26 -12.60
CA VAL A 32 -11.96 12.58 -13.29
C VAL A 32 -10.82 12.79 -12.31
N MET A 33 -11.05 13.50 -11.21
CA MET A 33 -10.08 13.72 -10.15
C MET A 33 -9.56 12.38 -9.60
N ALA A 34 -10.44 11.45 -9.30
CA ALA A 34 -10.05 10.16 -8.77
C ALA A 34 -9.14 9.40 -9.74
N ILE A 35 -9.53 9.26 -11.01
CA ILE A 35 -8.75 8.49 -11.98
C ILE A 35 -7.42 9.18 -12.34
N VAL A 36 -7.43 10.51 -12.53
CA VAL A 36 -6.22 11.27 -12.85
C VAL A 36 -5.25 11.30 -11.67
N ALA A 37 -5.75 11.46 -10.43
CA ALA A 37 -4.91 11.40 -9.23
C ALA A 37 -4.23 10.03 -9.09
N LEU A 38 -4.97 8.94 -9.30
CA LEU A 38 -4.42 7.59 -9.24
C LEU A 38 -3.40 7.32 -10.35
N GLN A 39 -3.65 7.81 -11.57
CA GLN A 39 -2.68 7.73 -12.67
C GLN A 39 -1.41 8.57 -12.41
N LEU A 40 -1.56 9.78 -11.86
CA LEU A 40 -0.42 10.60 -11.48
C LEU A 40 0.41 9.94 -10.36
N VAL A 41 -0.23 9.41 -9.33
CA VAL A 41 0.47 8.66 -8.26
C VAL A 41 1.17 7.43 -8.83
N GLY A 42 0.51 6.66 -9.69
CA GLY A 42 1.12 5.50 -10.36
C GLY A 42 2.33 5.89 -11.21
N SER A 43 2.24 6.96 -12.01
CA SER A 43 3.34 7.46 -12.83
C SER A 43 4.48 8.05 -11.99
N MET A 44 4.17 8.73 -10.89
CA MET A 44 5.17 9.24 -9.94
C MET A 44 5.94 8.08 -9.29
N LEU A 45 5.24 7.03 -8.86
CA LEU A 45 5.86 5.83 -8.30
C LEU A 45 6.74 5.13 -9.34
N GLN A 46 6.23 4.95 -10.56
CA GLN A 46 6.98 4.37 -11.67
C GLN A 46 8.24 5.17 -11.98
N ASN A 47 8.13 6.48 -12.13
CA ASN A 47 9.27 7.34 -12.43
C ASN A 47 10.29 7.39 -11.29
N SER A 48 9.84 7.41 -10.03
CA SER A 48 10.74 7.38 -8.87
C SER A 48 11.58 6.10 -8.84
N LEU A 49 10.95 4.99 -9.19
CA LEU A 49 11.61 3.68 -9.15
C LEU A 49 12.45 3.39 -10.40
N THR A 50 12.09 3.93 -11.58
CA THR A 50 12.76 3.60 -12.85
C THR A 50 13.78 4.62 -13.32
N SER A 51 13.62 5.90 -12.99
CA SER A 51 14.47 6.98 -13.50
C SER A 51 15.92 6.94 -12.99
N SER A 52 16.16 6.27 -11.88
CA SER A 52 17.48 6.16 -11.24
C SER A 52 17.99 4.73 -11.15
N THR A 53 17.38 3.76 -11.87
CA THR A 53 17.72 2.34 -11.70
C THR A 53 19.19 2.05 -12.01
N ARG A 54 19.79 2.72 -12.98
CA ARG A 54 21.22 2.58 -13.29
C ARG A 54 22.08 3.09 -12.14
N ASP A 55 21.72 4.25 -11.59
CA ASP A 55 22.43 4.84 -10.45
C ASP A 55 22.22 4.01 -9.17
N THR A 56 20.97 3.58 -8.92
CA THR A 56 20.63 2.74 -7.77
C THR A 56 21.31 1.37 -7.84
N ASN A 57 21.46 0.80 -9.06
CA ASN A 57 22.21 -0.43 -9.29
C ASN A 57 23.73 -0.24 -9.15
N GLY A 58 24.20 0.99 -9.07
CA GLY A 58 25.62 1.35 -8.98
C GLY A 58 26.40 1.20 -10.30
N GLY A 59 25.78 0.70 -11.36
CA GLY A 59 26.39 0.42 -12.66
C GLY A 59 25.41 -0.24 -13.62
N ASP A 60 25.85 -0.57 -14.82
CA ASP A 60 25.10 -1.38 -15.77
C ASP A 60 24.94 -2.83 -15.29
N ILE A 61 25.97 -3.30 -14.53
CA ILE A 61 25.99 -4.60 -13.86
C ILE A 61 26.46 -4.39 -12.41
N ALA A 62 25.70 -4.86 -11.45
CA ALA A 62 26.14 -5.02 -10.08
C ALA A 62 26.50 -6.49 -9.85
N VAL A 63 27.76 -6.75 -9.51
CA VAL A 63 28.28 -8.08 -9.20
C VAL A 63 28.49 -8.15 -7.68
N THR A 64 27.64 -8.90 -7.00
CA THR A 64 27.65 -8.97 -5.52
C THR A 64 28.13 -10.34 -5.06
N ALA A 65 29.06 -10.38 -4.14
CA ALA A 65 29.50 -11.60 -3.49
C ALA A 65 28.38 -12.14 -2.58
N GLN A 66 28.02 -13.41 -2.73
CA GLN A 66 26.99 -14.03 -1.89
C GLN A 66 27.59 -14.69 -0.65
N SER A 67 28.53 -15.61 -0.83
CA SER A 67 29.10 -16.39 0.29
C SER A 67 30.60 -16.12 0.48
N VAL A 68 31.29 -15.82 -0.61
CA VAL A 68 32.76 -15.57 -0.60
C VAL A 68 33.01 -14.19 -1.15
N PRO A 69 33.55 -13.25 -0.36
CA PRO A 69 33.90 -11.92 -0.86
C PRO A 69 35.01 -12.02 -1.92
N PHE A 70 35.01 -11.08 -2.85
CA PHE A 70 36.06 -10.99 -3.85
C PHE A 70 37.38 -10.60 -3.19
N LYS A 71 38.47 -11.25 -3.60
CA LYS A 71 39.82 -10.93 -3.19
C LYS A 71 40.42 -9.85 -4.09
N ALA A 72 41.49 -9.20 -3.67
CA ALA A 72 42.23 -8.26 -4.51
C ALA A 72 42.72 -8.90 -5.80
N SER A 73 43.08 -10.21 -5.79
CA SER A 73 43.43 -10.98 -7.00
C SER A 73 42.30 -11.08 -8.02
N ASP A 74 41.04 -11.12 -7.55
CA ASP A 74 39.87 -11.31 -8.42
C ASP A 74 39.58 -10.04 -9.23
N LEU A 75 40.01 -8.88 -8.73
CA LEU A 75 39.85 -7.62 -9.43
C LEU A 75 40.68 -7.56 -10.73
N SER A 76 41.74 -8.36 -10.82
CA SER A 76 42.55 -8.48 -12.05
C SER A 76 41.74 -8.96 -13.25
N TYR A 77 40.67 -9.76 -13.00
CA TYR A 77 39.74 -10.17 -14.06
C TYR A 77 38.90 -9.01 -14.60
N PHE A 78 38.45 -8.10 -13.76
CA PHE A 78 37.72 -6.91 -14.17
C PHE A 78 38.65 -5.92 -14.90
N GLU A 79 39.91 -5.83 -14.48
CA GLU A 79 40.93 -5.03 -15.19
C GLU A 79 41.22 -5.61 -16.57
N GLN A 80 41.29 -6.93 -16.71
CA GLN A 80 41.40 -7.59 -18.00
C GLN A 80 40.22 -7.28 -18.88
N LEU A 81 38.98 -7.42 -18.41
CA LEU A 81 37.76 -7.08 -19.16
C LEU A 81 37.78 -5.61 -19.63
N LYS A 82 38.31 -4.69 -18.82
CA LYS A 82 38.50 -3.29 -19.15
C LYS A 82 39.54 -3.09 -20.26
N SER A 83 40.67 -3.77 -20.14
CA SER A 83 41.75 -3.69 -21.15
C SER A 83 41.34 -4.30 -22.51
N GLU A 84 40.49 -5.29 -22.52
CA GLU A 84 39.86 -5.91 -23.69
C GLU A 84 38.73 -5.05 -24.29
N GLY A 85 38.34 -3.97 -23.62
CA GLY A 85 37.23 -3.11 -24.03
C GLY A 85 35.83 -3.72 -23.85
N ALA A 86 35.73 -4.85 -23.16
CA ALA A 86 34.44 -5.49 -22.83
C ALA A 86 33.64 -4.67 -21.85
N ILE A 87 34.28 -3.97 -20.89
CA ILE A 87 33.68 -3.04 -19.96
C ILE A 87 34.32 -1.65 -20.11
N THR A 88 33.56 -0.61 -19.80
CA THR A 88 34.05 0.77 -19.86
C THR A 88 34.80 1.16 -18.59
N ASN A 89 34.22 0.84 -17.43
CA ASN A 89 34.87 1.07 -16.14
C ASN A 89 34.28 0.13 -15.07
N TYR A 90 34.97 0.03 -13.93
CA TYR A 90 34.44 -0.68 -12.76
C TYR A 90 34.91 -0.03 -11.46
N THR A 91 34.22 -0.30 -10.36
CA THR A 91 34.61 0.06 -9.00
C THR A 91 34.26 -1.07 -8.06
N ALA A 92 35.16 -1.33 -7.11
CA ALA A 92 34.95 -2.35 -6.09
C ALA A 92 34.63 -1.69 -4.74
N VAL A 93 33.71 -2.28 -3.99
CA VAL A 93 33.25 -1.77 -2.70
C VAL A 93 33.48 -2.84 -1.62
N MET A 94 34.09 -2.44 -0.54
CA MET A 94 34.17 -3.23 0.69
C MET A 94 33.06 -2.76 1.63
N SER A 95 32.15 -3.66 2.01
CA SER A 95 31.04 -3.32 2.91
C SER A 95 31.33 -3.91 4.29
N ALA A 96 31.08 -3.10 5.31
CA ALA A 96 31.21 -3.46 6.70
C ALA A 96 30.03 -2.91 7.52
N ASN A 97 29.87 -3.39 8.75
CA ASN A 97 28.93 -2.81 9.69
C ASN A 97 29.67 -1.87 10.64
N GLY A 98 29.14 -0.66 10.78
CA GLY A 98 29.65 0.34 11.69
C GLY A 98 28.71 0.57 12.87
N SER A 99 29.27 0.98 14.00
CA SER A 99 28.53 1.52 15.13
C SER A 99 29.22 2.75 15.67
N LEU A 100 28.46 3.73 16.15
CA LEU A 100 29.02 4.90 16.83
C LEU A 100 29.32 4.55 18.28
N SER A 101 30.55 4.80 18.69
CA SER A 101 30.91 4.70 20.13
C SER A 101 30.29 5.88 20.88
N PRO A 102 29.69 5.68 22.06
CA PRO A 102 29.13 6.79 22.83
C PRO A 102 30.30 7.71 23.26
N VAL A 103 30.29 8.92 22.70
CA VAL A 103 31.29 9.94 23.03
C VAL A 103 31.05 10.42 24.47
N ALA A 104 31.95 10.15 25.37
CA ALA A 104 32.10 10.92 26.60
C ALA A 104 32.63 12.30 26.20
N SER A 105 31.77 13.31 26.09
CA SER A 105 32.21 14.69 25.94
C SER A 105 33.01 15.10 27.16
N PRO A 106 34.28 15.52 27.03
CA PRO A 106 35.05 16.03 28.17
C PRO A 106 34.52 17.44 28.49
N GLY A 107 33.79 17.56 29.61
CA GLY A 107 33.57 18.88 30.20
C GLY A 107 32.16 19.34 30.53
N THR A 108 31.17 18.48 30.72
CA THR A 108 29.90 18.89 31.33
C THR A 108 29.46 17.94 32.44
N SER A 109 29.76 18.32 33.67
CA SER A 109 29.16 17.78 34.89
C SER A 109 27.74 18.35 35.06
N GLY A 110 26.78 17.89 34.23
CA GLY A 110 25.37 18.11 34.42
C GLY A 110 24.63 16.77 34.44
N PRO A 111 23.44 16.66 35.08
CA PRO A 111 22.71 15.40 35.10
C PRO A 111 22.38 14.99 33.66
N LEU A 112 22.88 13.83 33.26
CA LEU A 112 22.73 13.20 31.97
C LEU A 112 21.22 13.09 31.62
N SER A 113 20.77 13.83 30.66
CA SER A 113 19.48 13.56 29.97
C SER A 113 19.51 12.11 29.46
N PRO A 114 18.44 11.32 29.65
CA PRO A 114 18.39 9.93 29.22
C PRO A 114 18.09 9.82 27.73
N VAL A 115 18.97 10.31 26.87
CA VAL A 115 19.02 10.00 25.45
C VAL A 115 20.34 9.29 25.19
N ALA A 116 20.45 8.07 25.72
CA ALA A 116 21.58 7.21 25.45
C ALA A 116 21.10 6.13 24.48
N SER A 117 21.44 6.34 23.20
CA SER A 117 22.24 5.38 22.45
C SER A 117 21.94 3.91 22.69
N SER A 118 20.88 3.38 22.10
CA SER A 118 21.00 2.10 21.45
C SER A 118 22.22 2.19 20.53
N SER A 119 23.11 1.20 20.54
CA SER A 119 24.17 1.08 19.54
C SER A 119 23.49 0.80 18.19
N GLN A 120 23.05 1.86 17.51
CA GLN A 120 22.42 1.73 16.21
C GLN A 120 23.54 1.42 15.21
N SER A 121 23.51 0.25 14.63
CA SER A 121 24.41 -0.14 13.57
C SER A 121 24.01 0.55 12.27
N PHE A 122 24.99 0.90 11.48
CA PHE A 122 24.82 1.45 10.13
C PHE A 122 25.79 0.76 9.17
N SER A 123 25.50 0.85 7.88
CA SER A 123 26.39 0.30 6.86
C SER A 123 27.59 1.22 6.62
N VAL A 124 28.76 0.64 6.46
CA VAL A 124 29.99 1.34 6.07
C VAL A 124 30.45 0.77 4.73
N ASN A 125 30.62 1.63 3.73
CA ASN A 125 31.19 1.25 2.46
C ASN A 125 32.56 1.92 2.29
N ALA A 126 33.60 1.12 2.19
CA ALA A 126 34.92 1.61 1.85
C ALA A 126 35.11 1.54 0.33
N VAL A 127 35.46 2.67 -0.27
CA VAL A 127 35.51 2.87 -1.73
C VAL A 127 36.80 3.57 -2.15
N ASP A 128 37.17 3.40 -3.42
CA ASP A 128 38.20 4.24 -4.03
C ASP A 128 37.58 5.60 -4.41
N PRO A 129 38.00 6.70 -3.79
CA PRO A 129 37.39 8.02 -4.02
C PRO A 129 37.50 8.52 -5.47
N ASN A 130 38.49 8.02 -6.23
CA ASN A 130 38.72 8.44 -7.61
C ASN A 130 37.84 7.68 -8.61
N ASN A 131 37.42 6.47 -8.27
CA ASN A 131 36.63 5.60 -9.17
C ASN A 131 35.19 5.39 -8.72
N TYR A 132 34.78 5.92 -7.57
CA TYR A 132 33.44 5.77 -7.05
C TYR A 132 32.66 7.09 -7.02
N PRO A 133 31.41 7.10 -7.49
CA PRO A 133 30.69 6.02 -8.20
C PRO A 133 31.06 5.99 -9.70
N VAL A 134 30.89 4.86 -10.35
CA VAL A 134 31.11 4.73 -11.81
C VAL A 134 29.95 5.23 -12.66
N VAL A 135 28.86 5.64 -12.02
CA VAL A 135 27.66 6.24 -12.62
C VAL A 135 27.57 7.73 -12.23
N SER A 136 26.37 8.28 -12.24
CA SER A 136 26.16 9.70 -11.95
C SER A 136 26.74 10.12 -10.59
N PRO A 137 27.41 11.29 -10.49
CA PRO A 137 27.92 11.79 -9.22
C PRO A 137 26.79 12.02 -8.22
N PRO A 138 27.03 11.78 -6.92
CA PRO A 138 26.02 11.98 -5.89
C PRO A 138 25.68 13.45 -5.70
N THR A 139 24.44 13.71 -5.30
CA THR A 139 24.02 15.06 -4.94
C THR A 139 24.39 15.34 -3.49
N PHE A 140 25.25 16.33 -3.27
CA PHE A 140 25.61 16.76 -1.93
C PHE A 140 24.61 17.75 -1.35
N VAL A 141 24.17 17.51 -0.10
CA VAL A 141 23.34 18.43 0.67
C VAL A 141 24.23 19.49 1.33
N THR A 142 25.35 19.07 1.90
CA THR A 142 26.35 19.95 2.53
C THR A 142 27.73 19.32 2.37
N PRO A 143 28.70 20.06 1.81
CA PRO A 143 28.56 21.27 1.01
C PRO A 143 27.92 20.99 -0.36
N SER A 144 27.14 21.92 -0.89
CA SER A 144 26.40 21.74 -2.16
C SER A 144 27.27 21.54 -3.42
N TYR A 145 28.54 21.83 -3.34
CA TYR A 145 29.54 21.69 -4.42
C TYR A 145 30.56 20.57 -4.13
N GLY A 146 30.24 19.63 -3.27
CA GLY A 146 31.12 18.50 -2.92
C GLY A 146 31.28 17.48 -4.04
N SER A 147 32.40 16.78 -4.04
CA SER A 147 32.60 15.53 -4.80
C SER A 147 33.20 14.46 -3.89
N VAL A 148 32.99 13.18 -4.23
CA VAL A 148 33.54 12.07 -3.44
C VAL A 148 35.06 12.14 -3.38
N SER A 149 35.71 12.41 -4.53
CA SER A 149 37.17 12.51 -4.62
C SER A 149 37.76 13.65 -3.80
N ASN A 150 37.04 14.78 -3.67
CA ASN A 150 37.54 15.94 -2.93
C ASN A 150 37.28 15.88 -1.41
N LEU A 151 36.18 15.22 -1.02
CA LEU A 151 35.73 15.20 0.37
C LEU A 151 36.12 13.91 1.11
N LEU A 152 36.37 12.81 0.38
CA LEU A 152 36.75 11.54 0.97
C LEU A 152 38.27 11.39 1.00
N THR A 153 38.92 12.24 1.82
CA THR A 153 40.37 12.20 2.06
C THR A 153 40.69 11.46 3.35
N ARG A 154 41.94 11.42 3.75
CA ARG A 154 42.39 10.67 4.91
C ARG A 154 41.64 11.05 6.20
N ASN A 155 41.06 10.06 6.90
CA ASN A 155 40.25 10.21 8.12
C ASN A 155 39.00 11.08 7.92
N GLN A 156 38.54 11.26 6.70
CA GLN A 156 37.30 11.96 6.37
C GLN A 156 36.25 10.98 5.86
N VAL A 157 34.98 11.24 6.22
CA VAL A 157 33.86 10.38 5.83
C VAL A 157 32.74 11.22 5.24
N ILE A 158 31.96 10.57 4.36
CA ILE A 158 30.73 11.13 3.82
C ILE A 158 29.57 10.28 4.36
N ILE A 159 28.52 10.93 4.83
CA ILE A 159 27.34 10.24 5.37
C ILE A 159 26.09 10.54 4.55
N THR A 160 25.14 9.63 4.55
CA THR A 160 23.81 9.86 3.95
C THR A 160 23.00 10.83 4.81
N GLN A 161 22.07 11.54 4.18
CA GLN A 161 21.16 12.46 4.87
C GLN A 161 20.36 11.74 5.94
N GLN A 162 19.93 10.50 5.68
CA GLN A 162 19.24 9.67 6.66
C GLN A 162 20.12 9.40 7.89
N LEU A 163 21.40 9.04 7.72
CA LEU A 163 22.32 8.85 8.85
C LEU A 163 22.51 10.15 9.65
N SER A 164 22.69 11.29 8.95
CA SER A 164 22.80 12.61 9.58
C SER A 164 21.59 12.95 10.44
N THR A 165 20.37 12.68 9.95
CA THR A 165 19.14 12.94 10.70
C THR A 165 18.91 11.96 11.84
N THR A 166 19.20 10.69 11.63
CA THR A 166 19.01 9.64 12.65
C THR A 166 19.94 9.81 13.85
N PHE A 167 21.21 10.15 13.60
CA PHE A 167 22.21 10.27 14.65
C PHE A 167 22.48 11.74 15.05
N HIS A 168 21.81 12.70 14.43
CA HIS A 168 21.94 14.14 14.71
C HIS A 168 23.36 14.70 14.51
N HIS A 169 24.14 14.14 13.57
CA HIS A 169 25.48 14.57 13.22
C HIS A 169 25.49 15.48 11.98
N LYS A 170 26.44 16.42 11.96
CA LYS A 170 26.61 17.43 10.89
C LYS A 170 28.04 17.41 10.35
N VAL A 171 28.22 18.08 9.21
CA VAL A 171 29.56 18.31 8.63
C VAL A 171 30.42 19.07 9.63
N GLY A 172 31.65 18.56 9.82
CA GLY A 172 32.62 19.07 10.78
C GLY A 172 32.64 18.33 12.12
N ASP A 173 31.65 17.46 12.42
CA ASP A 173 31.65 16.67 13.63
C ASP A 173 32.76 15.59 13.55
N ILE A 174 33.46 15.36 14.66
CA ILE A 174 34.39 14.27 14.82
C ILE A 174 33.68 13.14 15.53
N VAL A 175 33.60 12.00 14.86
CA VAL A 175 32.91 10.81 15.39
C VAL A 175 33.90 9.64 15.55
N THR A 176 33.69 8.86 16.60
CA THR A 176 34.42 7.61 16.80
C THR A 176 33.54 6.47 16.28
N VAL A 177 34.01 5.85 15.22
CA VAL A 177 33.30 4.76 14.55
C VAL A 177 34.01 3.46 14.82
N TYR A 178 33.30 2.49 15.29
CA TYR A 178 33.75 1.11 15.34
C TYR A 178 33.30 0.41 14.07
N ILE A 179 34.24 -0.09 13.27
CA ILE A 179 33.98 -0.81 12.02
C ILE A 179 34.29 -2.27 12.22
N LYS A 180 33.32 -3.14 12.01
CA LYS A 180 33.50 -4.58 12.02
C LYS A 180 33.68 -5.05 10.58
N THR A 181 34.89 -5.46 10.22
CA THR A 181 35.17 -6.05 8.89
C THR A 181 34.54 -7.44 8.78
N GLN A 182 34.33 -7.92 7.54
CA GLN A 182 33.84 -9.29 7.31
C GLN A 182 34.75 -10.35 7.88
N ALA A 183 36.04 -10.05 8.06
CA ALA A 183 37.03 -10.92 8.65
C ALA A 183 36.95 -11.03 10.19
N GLY A 184 35.93 -10.41 10.82
CA GLY A 184 35.69 -10.53 12.26
C GLY A 184 36.55 -9.64 13.17
N SER A 185 37.57 -8.97 12.65
CA SER A 185 38.35 -7.97 13.38
C SER A 185 37.63 -6.63 13.35
N GLY A 186 37.36 -6.09 14.52
CA GLY A 186 36.78 -4.77 14.64
C GLY A 186 37.82 -3.72 14.96
N GLN A 187 37.68 -2.54 14.38
CA GLN A 187 38.59 -1.43 14.62
C GLN A 187 37.88 -0.13 14.87
N THR A 188 38.46 0.67 15.75
CA THR A 188 37.95 1.99 16.10
C THR A 188 38.69 3.04 15.27
N LEU A 189 37.95 3.83 14.54
CA LEU A 189 38.45 4.94 13.74
C LEU A 189 37.90 6.27 14.27
N HIS A 190 38.78 7.27 14.37
CA HIS A 190 38.37 8.66 14.61
C HIS A 190 38.29 9.37 13.27
N VAL A 191 37.07 9.74 12.86
CA VAL A 191 36.82 10.32 11.53
C VAL A 191 36.03 11.62 11.63
N THR A 192 36.28 12.51 10.68
CA THR A 192 35.56 13.79 10.55
C THR A 192 34.55 13.69 9.46
N ILE A 193 33.31 14.09 9.71
CA ILE A 193 32.25 14.14 8.69
C ILE A 193 32.55 15.31 7.75
N ALA A 194 32.99 15.01 6.51
CA ALA A 194 33.36 16.00 5.50
C ALA A 194 32.17 16.38 4.60
N GLY A 195 31.17 15.51 4.47
CA GLY A 195 30.01 15.78 3.62
C GLY A 195 28.77 14.97 3.98
N VAL A 196 27.62 15.54 3.63
CA VAL A 196 26.33 14.86 3.70
C VAL A 196 25.76 14.77 2.28
N VAL A 197 25.45 13.55 1.82
CA VAL A 197 24.84 13.28 0.51
C VAL A 197 23.33 13.03 0.65
N ALA A 198 22.59 13.42 -0.38
CA ALA A 198 21.17 13.15 -0.46
C ALA A 198 20.92 11.65 -0.63
N ASP A 199 19.81 11.16 -0.09
CA ASP A 199 19.34 9.78 -0.26
C ASP A 199 18.74 9.59 -1.68
N SER A 200 19.58 9.77 -2.70
CA SER A 200 19.21 9.71 -4.12
C SER A 200 20.33 9.09 -4.96
N GLY A 201 20.03 8.67 -6.19
CA GLY A 201 21.01 8.02 -7.07
C GLY A 201 21.54 6.73 -6.44
N VAL A 202 22.87 6.57 -6.38
CA VAL A 202 23.52 5.41 -5.74
C VAL A 202 23.19 5.23 -4.26
N PHE A 203 22.70 6.26 -3.60
CA PHE A 203 22.34 6.24 -2.18
C PHE A 203 20.84 6.11 -1.91
N ALA A 204 20.00 6.01 -2.96
CA ALA A 204 18.53 6.00 -2.81
C ALA A 204 17.98 4.86 -1.92
N GLN A 205 18.70 3.74 -1.83
CA GLN A 205 18.31 2.57 -1.04
C GLN A 205 19.33 2.22 0.06
N SER A 206 20.31 3.08 0.29
CA SER A 206 21.43 2.79 1.19
C SER A 206 21.09 2.96 2.68
N GLY A 207 19.98 3.61 3.00
CA GLY A 207 19.59 3.86 4.38
C GLY A 207 20.66 4.63 5.17
N ASN A 208 20.96 4.18 6.37
CA ASN A 208 22.02 4.75 7.20
C ASN A 208 23.38 4.24 6.68
N LEU A 209 24.03 5.01 5.81
CA LEU A 209 25.31 4.63 5.20
C LEU A 209 26.38 5.69 5.47
N MET A 210 27.57 5.20 5.76
CA MET A 210 28.81 5.98 5.83
C MET A 210 29.79 5.51 4.75
N LEU A 211 30.34 6.44 3.98
CA LEU A 211 31.44 6.18 3.06
C LEU A 211 32.78 6.53 3.71
N ILE A 212 33.73 5.61 3.58
CA ILE A 212 35.13 5.81 3.98
C ILE A 212 36.05 5.52 2.79
N SER A 213 37.28 6.01 2.85
CA SER A 213 38.29 5.64 1.85
C SER A 213 38.71 4.18 2.07
N ALA A 214 38.85 3.41 0.97
CA ALA A 214 39.40 2.07 1.00
C ALA A 214 40.82 2.03 1.58
N HIS A 215 41.57 3.10 1.41
CA HIS A 215 42.93 3.26 2.00
C HIS A 215 42.84 3.34 3.53
N ASP A 216 41.87 4.08 4.08
CA ASP A 216 41.76 4.25 5.54
C ASP A 216 41.28 2.95 6.21
N GLU A 217 40.37 2.22 5.56
CA GLU A 217 39.92 0.91 6.05
C GLU A 217 41.08 -0.09 6.05
N GLN A 218 41.88 -0.12 4.98
CA GLN A 218 43.03 -1.04 4.90
C GLN A 218 44.19 -0.63 5.83
N ALA A 219 44.41 0.68 6.02
CA ALA A 219 45.37 1.19 6.98
C ALA A 219 44.98 0.84 8.44
N ALA A 220 43.71 0.79 8.70
CA ALA A 220 43.17 0.38 10.00
C ALA A 220 43.30 -1.12 10.25
N ALA A 221 43.31 -1.97 9.22
CA ALA A 221 43.41 -3.43 9.31
C ALA A 221 44.54 -4.02 8.44
N PRO A 222 45.83 -3.65 8.66
CA PRO A 222 46.91 -4.01 7.75
C PRO A 222 47.18 -5.51 7.65
N SER A 223 46.77 -6.29 8.65
CA SER A 223 46.93 -7.75 8.70
C SER A 223 45.80 -8.52 8.01
N THR A 224 44.71 -7.86 7.61
CA THR A 224 43.55 -8.48 6.96
C THR A 224 43.63 -8.21 5.46
N PRO A 225 43.56 -9.25 4.60
CA PRO A 225 43.54 -9.04 3.17
C PRO A 225 42.26 -8.31 2.76
N ALA A 226 42.39 -7.36 1.81
CA ALA A 226 41.22 -6.63 1.30
C ALA A 226 40.19 -7.59 0.72
N SER A 227 38.95 -7.46 1.16
CA SER A 227 37.82 -8.30 0.72
C SER A 227 36.67 -7.42 0.25
N TYR A 228 36.25 -7.60 -0.99
CA TYR A 228 35.23 -6.77 -1.64
C TYR A 228 33.88 -7.50 -1.65
N SER A 229 32.84 -6.80 -1.25
CA SER A 229 31.48 -7.32 -1.21
C SER A 229 30.75 -7.17 -2.55
N ALA A 230 31.10 -6.14 -3.32
CA ALA A 230 30.49 -5.85 -4.60
C ALA A 230 31.48 -5.21 -5.58
N VAL A 231 31.25 -5.48 -6.86
CA VAL A 231 31.94 -4.81 -7.97
C VAL A 231 30.87 -4.26 -8.90
N TYR A 232 30.88 -2.95 -9.12
CA TYR A 232 29.99 -2.27 -10.04
C TYR A 232 30.66 -2.02 -11.36
N VAL A 233 30.00 -2.36 -12.46
CA VAL A 233 30.57 -2.37 -13.79
C VAL A 233 29.73 -1.52 -14.73
N THR A 234 30.37 -0.75 -15.60
CA THR A 234 29.73 -0.02 -16.71
C THR A 234 30.14 -0.56 -18.05
N THR A 235 29.20 -0.62 -18.97
CA THR A 235 29.38 -1.13 -20.35
C THR A 235 28.96 -0.06 -21.35
N ALA A 236 29.38 -0.20 -22.62
CA ALA A 236 29.04 0.79 -23.65
C ALA A 236 27.62 0.59 -24.22
N ASN A 237 27.10 -0.65 -24.21
CA ASN A 237 25.78 -0.97 -24.76
C ASN A 237 25.22 -2.28 -24.15
N GLN A 238 23.91 -2.51 -24.35
CA GLN A 238 23.20 -3.66 -23.82
C GLN A 238 23.75 -5.02 -24.31
N ALA A 239 24.16 -5.12 -25.56
CA ALA A 239 24.70 -6.38 -26.08
C ALA A 239 26.02 -6.77 -25.41
N GLN A 240 26.87 -5.79 -25.08
CA GLN A 240 28.07 -6.01 -24.25
C GLN A 240 27.69 -6.40 -22.82
N THR A 241 26.68 -5.77 -22.22
CA THR A 241 26.20 -6.11 -20.88
C THR A 241 25.89 -7.59 -20.80
N ASP A 242 25.11 -8.14 -21.74
CA ASP A 242 24.68 -9.54 -21.71
C ASP A 242 25.86 -10.51 -21.87
N ALA A 243 26.82 -10.17 -22.73
CA ALA A 243 28.05 -10.95 -22.93
C ALA A 243 28.96 -10.94 -21.69
N VAL A 244 29.13 -9.78 -21.06
CA VAL A 244 29.91 -9.59 -19.84
C VAL A 244 29.26 -10.33 -18.65
N VAL A 245 27.92 -10.26 -18.49
CA VAL A 245 27.20 -11.03 -17.46
C VAL A 245 27.47 -12.52 -17.61
N LYS A 246 27.42 -13.04 -18.83
CA LYS A 246 27.71 -14.46 -19.08
C LYS A 246 29.15 -14.82 -18.70
N ALA A 247 30.13 -14.00 -19.07
CA ALA A 247 31.52 -14.19 -18.73
C ALA A 247 31.77 -14.14 -17.20
N ILE A 248 31.20 -13.14 -16.53
CA ILE A 248 31.30 -13.00 -15.07
C ILE A 248 30.66 -14.20 -14.35
N ASN A 249 29.46 -14.66 -14.77
CA ASN A 249 28.81 -15.82 -14.17
C ASN A 249 29.57 -17.15 -14.40
N GLN A 250 30.34 -17.24 -15.47
CA GLN A 250 31.21 -18.39 -15.70
C GLN A 250 32.45 -18.36 -14.82
N HIS A 251 33.03 -17.16 -14.62
CA HIS A 251 34.24 -16.98 -13.82
C HIS A 251 33.95 -16.99 -12.31
N PHE A 252 32.85 -16.37 -11.91
CA PHE A 252 32.36 -16.26 -10.51
C PHE A 252 30.99 -16.88 -10.35
N PRO A 253 30.86 -18.21 -10.34
CA PRO A 253 29.57 -18.91 -10.34
C PRO A 253 28.72 -18.68 -9.06
N LEU A 254 29.38 -18.24 -7.99
CA LEU A 254 28.73 -17.95 -6.70
C LEU A 254 28.38 -16.44 -6.52
N ALA A 255 28.81 -15.60 -7.46
CA ALA A 255 28.44 -14.18 -7.39
C ALA A 255 27.07 -13.95 -8.01
N SER A 256 26.36 -12.96 -7.45
CA SER A 256 25.10 -12.46 -8.00
C SER A 256 25.39 -11.38 -9.02
N THR A 257 24.85 -11.51 -10.23
CA THR A 257 24.91 -10.45 -11.24
C THR A 257 23.52 -9.86 -11.46
N GLN A 258 23.36 -8.58 -11.16
CA GLN A 258 22.13 -7.84 -11.43
C GLN A 258 22.37 -6.80 -12.51
N THR A 259 21.66 -6.91 -13.61
CA THR A 259 21.67 -5.89 -14.67
C THR A 259 20.61 -4.84 -14.42
N VAL A 260 20.79 -3.65 -15.00
CA VAL A 260 19.75 -2.60 -14.98
C VAL A 260 18.44 -3.10 -15.61
N ALA A 261 18.54 -3.87 -16.71
CA ALA A 261 17.36 -4.45 -17.35
C ALA A 261 16.64 -5.45 -16.44
N GLY A 262 17.39 -6.33 -15.74
CA GLY A 262 16.84 -7.28 -14.78
C GLY A 262 16.20 -6.57 -13.58
N ALA A 263 16.88 -5.57 -13.02
CA ALA A 263 16.36 -4.76 -11.92
C ALA A 263 15.06 -4.02 -12.33
N LEU A 264 15.04 -3.42 -13.52
CA LEU A 264 13.84 -2.79 -14.08
C LEU A 264 12.70 -3.79 -14.26
N GLN A 265 12.98 -4.97 -14.81
CA GLN A 265 11.95 -6.01 -15.03
C GLN A 265 11.35 -6.51 -13.73
N ALA A 266 12.19 -6.78 -12.72
CA ALA A 266 11.73 -7.20 -11.41
C ALA A 266 10.85 -6.12 -10.75
N GLN A 267 11.24 -4.86 -10.90
CA GLN A 267 10.54 -3.72 -10.34
C GLN A 267 9.24 -3.39 -11.09
N GLN A 268 9.25 -3.48 -12.43
CA GLN A 268 8.10 -3.25 -13.29
C GLN A 268 6.95 -4.22 -12.99
N SER A 269 7.25 -5.50 -12.74
CA SER A 269 6.20 -6.48 -12.43
C SER A 269 5.40 -6.12 -11.17
N SER A 270 6.07 -5.60 -10.15
CA SER A 270 5.42 -5.14 -8.90
C SER A 270 4.66 -3.82 -9.12
N ILE A 271 5.25 -2.89 -9.87
CA ILE A 271 4.63 -1.60 -10.19
C ILE A 271 3.39 -1.79 -11.06
N ASP A 272 3.44 -2.67 -12.05
CA ASP A 272 2.32 -2.96 -12.93
C ASP A 272 1.13 -3.54 -12.18
N LEU A 273 1.38 -4.41 -11.20
CA LEU A 273 0.32 -4.96 -10.34
C LEU A 273 -0.36 -3.84 -9.53
N ILE A 274 0.41 -2.98 -8.90
CA ILE A 274 -0.11 -1.82 -8.14
C ILE A 274 -0.84 -0.85 -9.08
N SER A 275 -0.24 -0.54 -10.24
CA SER A 275 -0.84 0.36 -11.23
C SER A 275 -2.18 -0.15 -11.73
N LYS A 276 -2.28 -1.43 -12.08
CA LYS A 276 -3.54 -2.07 -12.51
C LYS A 276 -4.61 -2.00 -11.42
N PHE A 277 -4.22 -2.23 -10.17
CA PHE A 277 -5.14 -2.10 -9.04
C PHE A 277 -5.67 -0.66 -8.90
N LEU A 278 -4.78 0.34 -8.98
CA LEU A 278 -5.15 1.76 -8.92
C LEU A 278 -6.04 2.17 -10.11
N GLU A 279 -5.73 1.68 -11.30
CA GLU A 279 -6.51 1.96 -12.53
C GLU A 279 -7.93 1.38 -12.44
N ILE A 280 -8.09 0.16 -11.92
CA ILE A 280 -9.41 -0.46 -11.67
C ILE A 280 -10.19 0.34 -10.61
N ALA A 281 -9.55 0.75 -9.53
CA ALA A 281 -10.18 1.58 -8.50
C ALA A 281 -10.64 2.94 -9.07
N GLY A 282 -9.81 3.56 -9.92
CA GLY A 282 -10.14 4.77 -10.64
C GLY A 282 -11.31 4.59 -11.62
N LEU A 283 -11.37 3.46 -12.31
CA LEU A 283 -12.46 3.12 -13.21
C LEU A 283 -13.79 2.96 -12.45
N LEU A 284 -13.77 2.32 -11.28
CA LEU A 284 -14.94 2.22 -10.39
C LEU A 284 -15.42 3.61 -9.92
N ALA A 285 -14.49 4.48 -9.51
CA ALA A 285 -14.82 5.85 -9.13
C ALA A 285 -15.43 6.65 -10.31
N LEU A 286 -14.89 6.47 -11.52
CA LEU A 286 -15.41 7.07 -12.75
C LEU A 286 -16.83 6.56 -13.09
N LEU A 287 -17.09 5.27 -12.89
CA LEU A 287 -18.41 4.67 -13.11
C LEU A 287 -19.44 5.24 -12.14
N ILE A 288 -19.07 5.42 -10.87
CA ILE A 288 -19.94 6.07 -9.87
C ILE A 288 -20.22 7.51 -10.24
N GLY A 289 -19.19 8.27 -10.66
CA GLY A 289 -19.35 9.61 -11.20
C GLY A 289 -20.29 9.64 -12.41
N GLY A 290 -20.18 8.65 -13.30
CA GLY A 290 -21.07 8.47 -14.46
C GLY A 290 -22.55 8.26 -14.10
N VAL A 291 -22.83 7.48 -13.06
CA VAL A 291 -24.21 7.34 -12.52
C VAL A 291 -24.74 8.70 -12.03
N GLY A 292 -23.87 9.51 -11.38
CA GLY A 292 -24.21 10.87 -10.99
C GLY A 292 -24.56 11.75 -12.19
N ILE A 293 -23.84 11.62 -13.31
CA ILE A 293 -24.10 12.34 -14.57
C ILE A 293 -25.46 11.92 -15.14
N VAL A 294 -25.75 10.61 -15.22
CA VAL A 294 -27.06 10.10 -15.71
C VAL A 294 -28.20 10.72 -14.91
N ASN A 295 -28.10 10.68 -13.59
CA ASN A 295 -29.12 11.22 -12.67
C ASN A 295 -29.35 12.71 -12.89
N THR A 296 -28.26 13.49 -12.96
CA THR A 296 -28.34 14.95 -13.14
C THR A 296 -28.91 15.32 -14.50
N MET A 297 -28.47 14.65 -15.58
CA MET A 297 -28.96 14.89 -16.93
C MET A 297 -30.43 14.49 -17.08
N GLN A 298 -30.88 13.38 -16.47
CA GLN A 298 -32.30 13.00 -16.45
C GLN A 298 -33.19 14.10 -15.87
N VAL A 299 -32.78 14.68 -14.75
CA VAL A 299 -33.55 15.74 -14.10
C VAL A 299 -33.51 17.05 -14.91
N LEU A 300 -32.32 17.41 -15.42
CA LEU A 300 -32.17 18.62 -16.24
C LEU A 300 -33.08 18.55 -17.49
N LEU A 301 -33.09 17.41 -18.19
CA LEU A 301 -33.87 17.22 -19.39
C LEU A 301 -35.38 17.02 -19.11
N SER A 302 -35.71 16.37 -17.97
CA SER A 302 -37.14 16.19 -17.58
C SER A 302 -37.84 17.51 -17.30
N ARG A 303 -37.15 18.51 -16.77
CA ARG A 303 -37.70 19.85 -16.56
C ARG A 303 -37.88 20.70 -17.83
N ARG A 304 -37.08 20.33 -18.88
CA ARG A 304 -37.18 21.00 -20.16
C ARG A 304 -38.09 20.29 -21.14
N LYS A 305 -38.93 19.35 -20.66
CA LYS A 305 -39.86 18.59 -21.53
C LYS A 305 -40.73 19.50 -22.38
N THR A 306 -41.23 20.59 -21.82
CA THR A 306 -42.05 21.58 -22.52
C THR A 306 -41.23 22.35 -23.59
N GLU A 307 -40.00 22.78 -23.26
CA GLU A 307 -39.10 23.43 -24.21
C GLU A 307 -38.74 22.47 -25.36
N ILE A 308 -38.45 21.19 -25.04
CA ILE A 308 -38.16 20.15 -26.02
C ILE A 308 -39.36 19.91 -26.93
N ALA A 309 -40.57 19.89 -26.37
CA ALA A 309 -41.79 19.75 -27.12
C ALA A 309 -42.02 20.96 -28.08
N MET A 310 -41.77 22.19 -27.60
CA MET A 310 -41.85 23.42 -28.44
C MET A 310 -40.79 23.41 -29.56
N LEU A 311 -39.55 23.04 -29.27
CA LEU A 311 -38.50 22.93 -30.28
C LEU A 311 -38.88 21.91 -31.40
N LYS A 312 -39.53 20.81 -31.05
CA LYS A 312 -40.03 19.84 -32.03
C LYS A 312 -41.19 20.37 -32.87
N THR A 313 -42.08 21.12 -32.26
CA THR A 313 -43.21 21.73 -33.03
C THR A 313 -42.72 22.84 -33.95
N THR A 314 -41.59 23.50 -33.65
CA THR A 314 -40.94 24.50 -34.53
C THR A 314 -40.03 23.86 -35.59
N GLY A 315 -40.01 22.52 -35.71
CA GLY A 315 -39.35 21.82 -36.82
C GLY A 315 -37.96 21.26 -36.54
N TYR A 316 -37.49 21.28 -35.26
CA TYR A 316 -36.21 20.63 -34.90
C TYR A 316 -36.32 19.10 -35.04
N ARG A 317 -35.36 18.50 -35.75
CA ARG A 317 -35.26 17.04 -35.93
C ARG A 317 -34.66 16.40 -34.67
N ARG A 318 -34.83 15.11 -34.49
CA ARG A 318 -34.24 14.35 -33.39
C ARG A 318 -32.71 14.52 -33.32
N VAL A 319 -32.06 14.53 -34.49
CA VAL A 319 -30.60 14.72 -34.62
C VAL A 319 -30.14 16.08 -34.08
N ASP A 320 -30.93 17.15 -34.36
CA ASP A 320 -30.64 18.50 -33.87
C ASP A 320 -30.64 18.55 -32.32
N LEU A 321 -31.58 17.82 -31.71
CA LEU A 321 -31.68 17.69 -30.25
C LEU A 321 -30.54 16.86 -29.69
N TYR A 322 -30.10 15.78 -30.36
CA TYR A 322 -28.93 15.00 -29.98
C TYR A 322 -27.67 15.86 -29.95
N VAL A 323 -27.46 16.67 -31.00
CA VAL A 323 -26.30 17.58 -31.09
C VAL A 323 -26.40 18.66 -30.02
N LEU A 324 -27.58 19.27 -29.81
CA LEU A 324 -27.75 20.33 -28.82
C LEU A 324 -27.44 19.86 -27.39
N PHE A 325 -28.07 18.76 -26.95
CA PHE A 325 -27.87 18.23 -25.60
C PHE A 325 -26.56 17.45 -25.47
N GLY A 326 -26.03 16.88 -26.56
CA GLY A 326 -24.71 16.32 -26.62
C GLY A 326 -23.61 17.36 -26.40
N LEU A 327 -23.73 18.55 -27.00
CA LEU A 327 -22.84 19.69 -26.75
C LEU A 327 -22.96 20.18 -25.31
N GLU A 328 -24.16 20.19 -24.71
CA GLU A 328 -24.35 20.56 -23.30
C GLU A 328 -23.66 19.56 -22.38
N ALA A 329 -23.81 18.25 -22.59
CA ALA A 329 -23.12 17.20 -21.87
C ALA A 329 -21.58 17.27 -22.07
N GLY A 330 -21.14 17.51 -23.31
CA GLY A 330 -19.72 17.66 -23.64
C GLY A 330 -19.06 18.85 -22.95
N LEU A 331 -19.73 20.02 -22.93
CA LEU A 331 -19.23 21.18 -22.20
C LEU A 331 -19.16 20.95 -20.69
N LEU A 332 -20.18 20.31 -20.10
CA LEU A 332 -20.16 19.88 -18.70
C LEU A 332 -18.99 18.94 -18.41
N GLY A 333 -18.76 17.97 -19.33
CA GLY A 333 -17.66 17.02 -19.28
C GLY A 333 -16.28 17.70 -19.35
N MET A 334 -16.14 18.65 -20.26
CA MET A 334 -14.90 19.39 -20.45
C MET A 334 -14.58 20.26 -19.22
N VAL A 335 -15.54 21.05 -18.73
CA VAL A 335 -15.35 21.91 -17.53
C VAL A 335 -15.09 21.03 -16.28
N GLY A 336 -15.87 19.96 -16.10
CA GLY A 336 -15.66 19.00 -15.03
C GLY A 336 -14.31 18.31 -15.12
N GLY A 337 -13.88 17.95 -16.34
CA GLY A 337 -12.56 17.38 -16.61
C GLY A 337 -11.41 18.29 -16.26
N ILE A 338 -11.49 19.59 -16.59
CA ILE A 338 -10.49 20.61 -16.24
C ILE A 338 -10.40 20.75 -14.71
N ILE A 339 -11.54 20.92 -14.05
CA ILE A 339 -11.59 21.06 -12.59
C ILE A 339 -11.09 19.79 -11.90
N GLY A 340 -11.50 18.63 -12.39
CA GLY A 340 -11.08 17.33 -11.86
C GLY A 340 -9.57 17.10 -12.02
N ALA A 341 -9.01 17.39 -13.18
CA ALA A 341 -7.58 17.27 -13.45
C ALA A 341 -6.76 18.26 -12.60
N ALA A 342 -7.24 19.50 -12.45
CA ALA A 342 -6.60 20.48 -11.56
C ALA A 342 -6.66 20.03 -10.08
N ALA A 343 -7.78 19.50 -9.62
CA ALA A 343 -7.90 18.97 -8.27
C ALA A 343 -7.02 17.72 -8.06
N ALA A 344 -6.86 16.88 -9.08
CA ALA A 344 -6.01 15.71 -9.04
C ALA A 344 -4.53 16.07 -8.81
N THR A 345 -4.05 17.18 -9.37
CA THR A 345 -2.68 17.66 -9.10
C THR A 345 -2.48 18.07 -7.64
N GLY A 346 -3.52 18.64 -7.01
CA GLY A 346 -3.52 18.94 -5.57
C GLY A 346 -3.44 17.67 -4.72
N VAL A 347 -4.24 16.67 -5.05
CA VAL A 347 -4.23 15.36 -4.36
C VAL A 347 -2.88 14.66 -4.51
N SER A 348 -2.33 14.62 -5.73
CA SER A 348 -1.02 14.00 -5.98
C SER A 348 0.10 14.71 -5.21
N SER A 349 0.00 16.02 -4.98
CA SER A 349 0.95 16.77 -4.14
C SER A 349 0.88 16.34 -2.67
N ILE A 350 -0.32 16.08 -2.14
CA ILE A 350 -0.50 15.56 -0.77
C ILE A 350 0.13 14.17 -0.65
N VAL A 351 -0.14 13.28 -1.62
CA VAL A 351 0.45 11.93 -1.65
C VAL A 351 1.98 12.01 -1.72
N ARG A 352 2.54 12.94 -2.52
CA ARG A 352 3.98 13.19 -2.56
C ARG A 352 4.56 13.53 -1.18
N ILE A 353 3.93 14.44 -0.44
CA ILE A 353 4.38 14.83 0.91
C ILE A 353 4.39 13.61 1.84
N LEU A 354 3.34 12.78 1.77
CA LEU A 354 3.28 11.53 2.54
C LEU A 354 4.40 10.56 2.16
N MET A 355 4.71 10.41 0.86
CA MET A 355 5.81 9.57 0.38
C MET A 355 7.19 10.11 0.81
N GLN A 356 7.38 11.42 0.85
CA GLN A 356 8.61 12.03 1.37
C GLN A 356 8.84 11.70 2.85
N ASN A 357 7.78 11.60 3.65
CA ASN A 357 7.86 11.17 5.05
C ASN A 357 8.32 9.70 5.19
N LEU A 358 8.18 8.90 4.12
CA LEU A 358 8.70 7.54 4.01
C LEU A 358 10.18 7.48 3.57
N GLY A 359 10.83 8.62 3.38
CA GLY A 359 12.17 8.69 2.80
C GLY A 359 12.21 8.49 1.27
N LEU A 360 11.05 8.39 0.62
CA LEU A 360 10.97 8.25 -0.84
C LEU A 360 10.95 9.62 -1.50
N THR A 361 12.04 10.00 -2.14
CA THR A 361 12.12 11.24 -2.92
C THR A 361 11.39 11.06 -4.25
N VAL A 362 10.13 11.47 -4.31
CA VAL A 362 9.32 11.40 -5.52
C VAL A 362 9.34 12.75 -6.23
N PRO A 363 9.94 12.87 -7.42
CA PRO A 363 9.92 14.13 -8.17
C PRO A 363 8.49 14.47 -8.60
N PHE A 364 8.07 15.69 -8.33
CA PHE A 364 6.79 16.19 -8.82
C PHE A 364 6.91 16.49 -10.32
N GLN A 365 6.36 15.62 -11.12
CA GLN A 365 6.29 15.83 -12.57
C GLN A 365 4.83 16.02 -12.98
N LEU A 366 4.51 17.23 -13.40
CA LEU A 366 3.27 17.52 -14.11
C LEU A 366 3.41 16.98 -15.53
N ASN A 367 2.77 15.85 -15.82
CA ASN A 367 2.71 15.34 -17.19
C ASN A 367 1.52 16.01 -17.91
N PRO A 368 1.74 16.93 -18.87
CA PRO A 368 0.67 17.61 -19.59
C PRO A 368 -0.27 16.65 -20.32
N TRP A 369 0.24 15.50 -20.76
CA TRP A 369 -0.55 14.47 -21.44
C TRP A 369 -1.52 13.77 -20.49
N THR A 370 -1.14 13.54 -19.22
CA THR A 370 -2.04 12.97 -18.21
C THR A 370 -3.17 13.94 -17.90
N ILE A 371 -2.86 15.24 -17.79
CA ILE A 371 -3.88 16.28 -17.57
C ILE A 371 -4.82 16.39 -18.77
N ALA A 372 -4.29 16.46 -19.99
CA ALA A 372 -5.08 16.49 -21.22
C ALA A 372 -5.93 15.22 -21.38
N GLY A 373 -5.35 14.05 -21.04
CA GLY A 373 -6.04 12.77 -20.99
C GLY A 373 -7.21 12.80 -20.00
N GLY A 374 -7.03 13.37 -18.83
CA GLY A 374 -8.08 13.55 -17.81
C GLY A 374 -9.24 14.41 -18.33
N VAL A 375 -8.95 15.51 -19.01
CA VAL A 375 -9.99 16.36 -19.64
C VAL A 375 -10.73 15.58 -20.73
N ALA A 376 -10.02 14.82 -21.56
CA ALA A 376 -10.62 13.98 -22.59
C ALA A 376 -11.51 12.87 -21.97
N ILE A 377 -11.04 12.22 -20.90
CA ILE A 377 -11.83 11.23 -20.14
C ILE A 377 -13.12 11.86 -19.61
N GLY A 378 -13.05 13.07 -19.04
CA GLY A 378 -14.22 13.79 -18.53
C GLY A 378 -15.24 14.10 -19.64
N LEU A 379 -14.76 14.57 -20.79
CA LEU A 379 -15.60 14.83 -21.97
C LEU A 379 -16.28 13.54 -22.47
N VAL A 380 -15.51 12.48 -22.68
CA VAL A 380 -15.99 11.19 -23.20
C VAL A 380 -16.98 10.55 -22.22
N THR A 381 -16.65 10.54 -20.93
CA THR A 381 -17.51 10.00 -19.86
C THR A 381 -18.86 10.73 -19.81
N ALA A 382 -18.84 12.07 -19.86
CA ALA A 382 -20.08 12.84 -19.84
C ALA A 382 -20.96 12.57 -21.08
N LEU A 383 -20.34 12.36 -22.25
CA LEU A 383 -21.07 11.98 -23.47
C LEU A 383 -21.63 10.57 -23.38
N ILE A 384 -20.83 9.60 -22.92
CA ILE A 384 -21.25 8.20 -22.78
C ILE A 384 -22.44 8.10 -21.82
N PHE A 385 -22.29 8.61 -20.59
CA PHE A 385 -23.34 8.52 -19.58
C PHE A 385 -24.52 9.46 -19.85
N GLY A 386 -24.32 10.58 -20.56
CA GLY A 386 -25.38 11.47 -21.04
C GLY A 386 -26.23 10.90 -22.17
N LEU A 387 -25.73 9.86 -22.87
CA LEU A 387 -26.42 9.30 -24.06
C LEU A 387 -27.85 8.84 -23.78
N ILE A 388 -28.05 8.07 -22.70
CA ILE A 388 -29.36 7.53 -22.33
C ILE A 388 -30.38 8.64 -22.06
N PRO A 389 -30.14 9.62 -21.16
CA PRO A 389 -31.06 10.72 -20.92
C PRO A 389 -31.35 11.57 -22.17
N ILE A 390 -30.30 11.83 -22.96
CA ILE A 390 -30.42 12.64 -24.19
C ILE A 390 -31.34 11.97 -25.22
N VAL A 391 -31.15 10.67 -25.46
CA VAL A 391 -31.96 9.92 -26.40
C VAL A 391 -33.41 9.79 -25.91
N GLN A 392 -33.63 9.56 -24.63
CA GLN A 392 -34.95 9.52 -24.03
C GLN A 392 -35.68 10.87 -24.19
N ALA A 393 -34.99 11.97 -23.87
CA ALA A 393 -35.53 13.33 -24.01
C ALA A 393 -35.85 13.68 -25.47
N ALA A 394 -34.96 13.34 -26.40
CA ALA A 394 -35.19 13.58 -27.82
C ALA A 394 -36.29 12.70 -28.41
N ASN A 395 -36.75 11.64 -27.76
CA ASN A 395 -37.85 10.81 -28.20
C ASN A 395 -39.23 11.19 -27.62
N ILE A 396 -39.32 12.22 -26.76
CA ILE A 396 -40.56 12.73 -26.18
C ILE A 396 -41.54 13.14 -27.33
N ARG A 397 -42.79 12.71 -27.26
CA ARG A 397 -43.85 13.10 -28.20
C ARG A 397 -44.48 14.42 -27.72
N PRO A 398 -44.49 15.49 -28.55
CA PRO A 398 -45.04 16.80 -28.15
C PRO A 398 -46.49 16.73 -27.65
N LEU A 399 -47.30 15.90 -28.29
CA LEU A 399 -48.71 15.74 -27.92
C LEU A 399 -48.91 15.22 -26.50
N ASN A 400 -48.05 14.31 -26.05
CA ASN A 400 -48.16 13.75 -24.68
C ASN A 400 -47.78 14.78 -23.60
N VAL A 401 -46.87 15.70 -23.92
CA VAL A 401 -46.48 16.77 -23.00
C VAL A 401 -47.56 17.85 -22.86
N ILE A 402 -48.20 18.19 -24.01
CA ILE A 402 -49.26 19.23 -24.04
C ILE A 402 -50.57 18.75 -23.38
N ARG A 403 -50.87 17.42 -23.48
CA ARG A 403 -52.08 16.83 -22.89
C ARG A 403 -51.90 16.19 -21.52
N ASP A 404 -50.73 16.30 -20.91
CA ASP A 404 -50.40 15.72 -19.61
C ASP A 404 -50.72 14.20 -19.51
N LEU A 405 -50.59 13.50 -20.62
CA LEU A 405 -50.85 12.07 -20.72
C LEU A 405 -49.67 11.28 -20.15
N SER A 406 -49.96 10.35 -19.26
CA SER A 406 -48.93 9.40 -18.76
C SER A 406 -48.37 8.57 -19.90
N GLU A 407 -47.05 8.57 -20.08
CA GLU A 407 -46.36 7.76 -21.07
C GLU A 407 -46.52 6.27 -20.73
N SER A 408 -47.29 5.53 -21.50
CA SER A 408 -47.30 4.08 -21.46
C SER A 408 -45.93 3.57 -21.99
N ARG A 409 -45.18 2.84 -21.16
CA ARG A 409 -43.93 2.18 -21.58
C ARG A 409 -44.28 1.03 -22.55
N GLY A 410 -44.35 1.33 -23.83
CA GLY A 410 -44.52 0.31 -24.86
C GLY A 410 -43.24 -0.55 -25.02
N ALA A 411 -43.38 -1.76 -25.57
CA ALA A 411 -42.26 -2.69 -25.79
C ALA A 411 -41.12 -2.08 -26.64
N SER A 412 -41.43 -1.16 -27.57
CA SER A 412 -40.41 -0.44 -28.35
C SER A 412 -39.52 0.50 -27.52
N SER A 413 -40.05 1.07 -26.43
CA SER A 413 -39.28 1.92 -25.51
C SER A 413 -38.34 1.10 -24.63
N ILE A 414 -38.72 -0.12 -24.26
CA ILE A 414 -37.87 -1.04 -23.51
C ILE A 414 -36.73 -1.55 -24.40
N ALA A 415 -37.03 -1.96 -25.63
CA ALA A 415 -36.01 -2.40 -26.58
C ALA A 415 -34.98 -1.31 -26.89
N LEU A 416 -35.41 -0.05 -27.04
CA LEU A 416 -34.50 1.07 -27.22
C LEU A 416 -33.59 1.29 -25.98
N THR A 417 -34.15 1.19 -24.79
CA THR A 417 -33.36 1.34 -23.54
C THR A 417 -32.31 0.24 -23.41
N ILE A 418 -32.66 -1.01 -23.73
CA ILE A 418 -31.71 -2.13 -23.73
C ILE A 418 -30.61 -1.91 -24.78
N ALA A 419 -30.99 -1.50 -26.02
CA ALA A 419 -29.99 -1.21 -27.04
C ALA A 419 -29.02 -0.09 -26.63
N LEU A 420 -29.54 0.97 -26.00
CA LEU A 420 -28.68 2.06 -25.45
C LEU A 420 -27.79 1.60 -24.32
N LEU A 421 -28.25 0.71 -23.45
CA LEU A 421 -27.41 0.12 -22.40
C LEU A 421 -26.26 -0.72 -22.98
N VAL A 422 -26.53 -1.48 -24.04
CA VAL A 422 -25.49 -2.25 -24.72
C VAL A 422 -24.47 -1.30 -25.36
N VAL A 423 -24.93 -0.25 -26.07
CA VAL A 423 -24.00 0.74 -26.65
C VAL A 423 -23.17 1.43 -25.57
N LEU A 424 -23.80 1.84 -24.46
CA LEU A 424 -23.13 2.43 -23.32
C LEU A 424 -22.05 1.49 -22.77
N SER A 425 -22.39 0.22 -22.58
CA SER A 425 -21.46 -0.81 -22.08
C SER A 425 -20.26 -0.98 -23.01
N VAL A 426 -20.48 -1.05 -24.32
CA VAL A 426 -19.39 -1.16 -25.32
C VAL A 426 -18.49 0.08 -25.31
N LEU A 427 -19.08 1.28 -25.30
CA LEU A 427 -18.31 2.52 -25.27
C LEU A 427 -17.50 2.66 -23.97
N PHE A 428 -18.10 2.29 -22.84
CA PHE A 428 -17.41 2.31 -21.56
C PHE A 428 -16.30 1.25 -21.48
N CYS A 429 -16.51 0.09 -22.10
CA CYS A 429 -15.51 -0.95 -22.23
C CYS A 429 -14.31 -0.47 -23.09
N ALA A 430 -14.59 0.21 -24.22
CA ALA A 430 -13.54 0.80 -25.03
C ALA A 430 -12.72 1.85 -24.25
N LEU A 431 -13.41 2.71 -23.48
CA LEU A 431 -12.75 3.68 -22.61
C LEU A 431 -11.88 2.98 -21.53
N ALA A 432 -12.39 1.91 -20.92
CA ALA A 432 -11.66 1.15 -19.92
C ALA A 432 -10.40 0.48 -20.50
N ILE A 433 -10.48 -0.08 -21.70
CA ILE A 433 -9.32 -0.66 -22.40
C ILE A 433 -8.23 0.39 -22.62
N VAL A 434 -8.61 1.61 -23.03
CA VAL A 434 -7.65 2.72 -23.19
C VAL A 434 -7.02 3.12 -21.86
N ILE A 435 -7.78 3.18 -20.79
CA ILE A 435 -7.29 3.51 -19.44
C ILE A 435 -6.31 2.45 -18.94
N LEU A 436 -6.61 1.16 -19.18
CA LEU A 436 -5.81 0.00 -18.74
C LEU A 436 -4.69 -0.35 -19.74
N LYS A 437 -4.11 0.66 -20.40
CA LYS A 437 -2.95 0.52 -21.29
C LYS A 437 -3.12 -0.54 -22.39
N ASN A 438 -4.32 -0.63 -22.94
CA ASN A 438 -4.73 -1.58 -23.99
C ASN A 438 -4.77 -3.07 -23.57
N ASP A 439 -4.84 -3.37 -22.27
CA ASP A 439 -5.14 -4.72 -21.81
C ASP A 439 -6.64 -5.03 -22.02
N VAL A 440 -6.95 -5.67 -23.13
CA VAL A 440 -8.33 -5.93 -23.55
C VAL A 440 -9.06 -6.86 -22.59
N VAL A 441 -8.37 -7.91 -22.13
CA VAL A 441 -8.97 -8.92 -21.25
C VAL A 441 -9.29 -8.31 -19.89
N LEU A 442 -8.34 -7.57 -19.33
CA LEU A 442 -8.51 -6.90 -18.05
C LEU A 442 -9.57 -5.78 -18.15
N GLY A 443 -9.58 -5.02 -19.25
CA GLY A 443 -10.58 -3.97 -19.49
C GLY A 443 -12.01 -4.50 -19.54
N ILE A 444 -12.23 -5.58 -20.27
CA ILE A 444 -13.54 -6.26 -20.36
C ILE A 444 -13.92 -6.83 -18.99
N ALA A 445 -13.02 -7.56 -18.33
CA ALA A 445 -13.27 -8.15 -17.02
C ALA A 445 -13.57 -7.09 -15.95
N ALA A 446 -12.84 -5.98 -15.93
CA ALA A 446 -13.05 -4.88 -14.98
C ALA A 446 -14.42 -4.22 -15.17
N VAL A 447 -14.83 -3.94 -16.42
CA VAL A 447 -16.11 -3.29 -16.70
C VAL A 447 -17.29 -4.21 -16.38
N TYR A 448 -17.30 -5.42 -16.92
CA TYR A 448 -18.42 -6.34 -16.69
C TYR A 448 -18.43 -6.89 -15.26
N GLY A 449 -17.26 -7.08 -14.63
CA GLY A 449 -17.15 -7.38 -13.20
C GLY A 449 -17.74 -6.27 -12.34
N ALA A 450 -17.39 -5.00 -12.64
CA ALA A 450 -17.95 -3.85 -11.95
C ALA A 450 -19.48 -3.72 -12.15
N PHE A 451 -19.97 -3.90 -13.38
CA PHE A 451 -21.41 -3.87 -13.65
C PHE A 451 -22.16 -5.00 -12.93
N ALA A 452 -21.62 -6.22 -12.95
CA ALA A 452 -22.20 -7.36 -12.23
C ALA A 452 -22.22 -7.10 -10.71
N PHE A 453 -21.13 -6.61 -10.16
CA PHE A 453 -21.02 -6.24 -8.75
C PHE A 453 -22.03 -5.15 -8.37
N LEU A 454 -22.11 -4.07 -9.15
CA LEU A 454 -23.06 -2.99 -8.91
C LEU A 454 -24.53 -3.45 -9.07
N LEU A 455 -24.80 -4.37 -10.00
CA LEU A 455 -26.14 -4.92 -10.18
C LEU A 455 -26.57 -5.75 -8.97
N VAL A 456 -25.71 -6.67 -8.52
CA VAL A 456 -25.95 -7.48 -7.32
C VAL A 456 -26.18 -6.56 -6.12
N LEU A 457 -25.32 -5.57 -5.97
CA LEU A 457 -25.38 -4.61 -4.86
C LEU A 457 -26.64 -3.72 -4.95
N SER A 458 -27.04 -3.31 -6.15
CA SER A 458 -28.28 -2.54 -6.40
C SER A 458 -29.52 -3.33 -6.04
N VAL A 459 -29.59 -4.61 -6.40
CA VAL A 459 -30.68 -5.51 -6.00
C VAL A 459 -30.72 -5.68 -4.49
N PHE A 460 -29.55 -5.90 -3.89
CA PHE A 460 -29.42 -6.02 -2.44
C PHE A 460 -29.88 -4.76 -1.71
N PHE A 461 -29.39 -3.57 -2.10
CA PHE A 461 -29.84 -2.32 -1.51
C PHE A 461 -31.31 -2.00 -1.78
N GLY A 462 -31.84 -2.40 -2.96
CA GLY A 462 -33.27 -2.31 -3.26
C GLY A 462 -34.10 -3.11 -2.24
N LEU A 463 -33.62 -4.29 -1.86
CA LEU A 463 -34.24 -5.12 -0.84
C LEU A 463 -34.10 -4.51 0.56
N VAL A 464 -32.92 -3.96 0.91
CA VAL A 464 -32.70 -3.22 2.17
C VAL A 464 -33.69 -2.06 2.30
N VAL A 465 -33.79 -1.22 1.26
CA VAL A 465 -34.71 -0.07 1.22
C VAL A 465 -36.16 -0.54 1.38
N PHE A 466 -36.53 -1.65 0.74
CA PHE A 466 -37.85 -2.26 0.89
C PHE A 466 -38.15 -2.65 2.35
N VAL A 467 -37.22 -3.34 2.99
CA VAL A 467 -37.37 -3.80 4.37
C VAL A 467 -37.41 -2.61 5.34
N VAL A 468 -36.44 -1.68 5.25
CA VAL A 468 -36.32 -0.51 6.10
C VAL A 468 -37.55 0.40 5.97
N SER A 469 -38.10 0.57 4.76
CA SER A 469 -39.30 1.41 4.55
C SER A 469 -40.58 0.86 5.19
N LYS A 470 -40.61 -0.43 5.53
CA LYS A 470 -41.75 -1.10 6.15
C LYS A 470 -41.64 -1.22 7.66
N LEU A 471 -40.55 -0.74 8.27
CA LEU A 471 -40.39 -0.78 9.72
C LEU A 471 -41.45 0.07 10.39
N PRO A 472 -42.17 -0.49 11.39
CA PRO A 472 -43.19 0.25 12.15
C PRO A 472 -42.50 1.26 13.10
N VAL A 473 -43.10 2.46 13.18
CA VAL A 473 -42.64 3.51 14.10
C VAL A 473 -43.66 3.62 15.22
N PRO A 474 -43.45 3.05 16.43
CA PRO A 474 -44.37 3.11 17.55
C PRO A 474 -44.44 4.53 18.09
N GLU A 475 -45.66 4.99 18.45
CA GLU A 475 -45.89 6.36 18.97
C GLU A 475 -45.36 6.49 20.42
N HIS A 476 -45.43 5.41 21.20
CA HIS A 476 -44.86 5.36 22.53
C HIS A 476 -43.69 4.37 22.61
N PHE A 477 -42.86 4.47 23.66
CA PHE A 477 -41.85 3.47 23.96
C PHE A 477 -42.57 2.18 24.38
N ASP A 478 -42.49 1.15 23.56
CA ASP A 478 -43.12 -0.14 23.80
C ASP A 478 -42.04 -1.20 24.00
N LEU A 479 -42.02 -1.76 25.25
CA LEU A 479 -41.06 -2.78 25.62
C LEU A 479 -41.26 -4.08 24.82
N ARG A 480 -42.49 -4.36 24.40
CA ARG A 480 -42.85 -5.53 23.60
C ARG A 480 -42.22 -5.42 22.19
N TYR A 481 -42.25 -4.21 21.64
CA TYR A 481 -41.65 -3.96 20.33
C TYR A 481 -40.11 -4.05 20.39
N LEU A 482 -39.49 -3.54 21.46
CA LEU A 482 -38.06 -3.70 21.71
C LEU A 482 -37.67 -5.19 21.86
N ALA A 483 -38.49 -5.96 22.64
CA ALA A 483 -38.26 -7.39 22.77
C ALA A 483 -38.36 -8.12 21.42
N LEU A 484 -39.34 -7.77 20.59
CA LEU A 484 -39.50 -8.34 19.25
C LEU A 484 -38.29 -8.04 18.34
N ILE A 485 -37.71 -6.85 18.42
CA ILE A 485 -36.51 -6.48 17.68
C ILE A 485 -35.31 -7.28 18.19
N LEU A 486 -35.14 -7.46 19.49
CA LEU A 486 -34.08 -8.27 20.08
C LEU A 486 -34.20 -9.75 19.66
N VAL A 487 -35.43 -10.28 19.64
CA VAL A 487 -35.68 -11.64 19.10
C VAL A 487 -35.34 -11.69 17.60
N GLY A 488 -35.69 -10.65 16.83
CA GLY A 488 -35.30 -10.54 15.43
C GLY A 488 -33.78 -10.49 15.23
N MET A 489 -33.09 -9.84 16.14
CA MET A 489 -31.60 -9.79 16.13
C MET A 489 -30.98 -11.15 16.47
N ALA A 490 -31.52 -11.88 17.44
CA ALA A 490 -31.09 -13.25 17.74
C ALA A 490 -31.41 -14.21 16.57
N ALA A 491 -32.61 -14.09 15.98
CA ALA A 491 -32.99 -14.86 14.79
C ALA A 491 -32.09 -14.54 13.57
N SER A 492 -31.60 -13.32 13.44
CA SER A 492 -30.69 -12.92 12.35
C SER A 492 -29.36 -13.66 12.41
N VAL A 493 -28.83 -13.92 13.61
CA VAL A 493 -27.61 -14.70 13.82
C VAL A 493 -27.80 -16.15 13.39
N LEU A 494 -28.94 -16.76 13.75
CA LEU A 494 -29.28 -18.11 13.32
C LEU A 494 -29.50 -18.17 11.80
N LEU A 495 -30.19 -17.16 11.25
CA LEU A 495 -30.43 -17.09 9.80
C LEU A 495 -29.14 -16.86 9.00
N TYR A 496 -28.18 -16.16 9.58
CA TYR A 496 -26.85 -15.97 8.96
C TYR A 496 -26.13 -17.30 8.71
N LEU A 497 -26.27 -18.28 9.58
CA LEU A 497 -25.64 -19.60 9.43
C LEU A 497 -26.22 -20.41 8.25
N VAL A 498 -27.48 -20.16 7.89
CA VAL A 498 -28.19 -20.91 6.83
C VAL A 498 -28.24 -20.11 5.52
N LEU A 499 -28.58 -18.82 5.62
CA LEU A 499 -28.76 -17.89 4.50
C LEU A 499 -28.08 -16.55 4.83
N PRO A 500 -26.76 -16.41 4.60
CA PRO A 500 -25.97 -15.27 5.05
C PRO A 500 -26.54 -13.90 4.64
N VAL A 501 -27.01 -13.76 3.39
CA VAL A 501 -27.58 -12.51 2.86
C VAL A 501 -28.82 -12.08 3.63
N PHE A 502 -29.73 -13.01 3.93
CA PHE A 502 -30.97 -12.72 4.66
C PHE A 502 -30.72 -12.48 6.15
N GLY A 503 -29.71 -13.17 6.73
CA GLY A 503 -29.28 -12.92 8.11
C GLY A 503 -28.75 -11.49 8.28
N ILE A 504 -27.87 -11.04 7.37
CA ILE A 504 -27.34 -9.66 7.35
C ILE A 504 -28.47 -8.63 7.21
N LEU A 505 -29.42 -8.87 6.31
CA LEU A 505 -30.57 -7.99 6.11
C LEU A 505 -31.43 -7.85 7.37
N LEU A 506 -31.75 -8.96 8.01
CA LEU A 506 -32.55 -8.97 9.22
C LEU A 506 -31.80 -8.30 10.40
N PHE A 507 -30.50 -8.52 10.50
CA PHE A 507 -29.66 -7.85 11.49
C PHE A 507 -29.67 -6.32 11.32
N ALA A 508 -29.45 -5.85 10.10
CA ALA A 508 -29.48 -4.43 9.77
C ALA A 508 -30.86 -3.80 10.04
N ALA A 509 -31.92 -4.47 9.63
CA ALA A 509 -33.29 -4.01 9.90
C ALA A 509 -33.57 -3.93 11.40
N SER A 510 -33.13 -4.92 12.18
CA SER A 510 -33.26 -4.94 13.64
C SER A 510 -32.49 -3.78 14.29
N LEU A 511 -31.28 -3.51 13.86
CA LEU A 511 -30.47 -2.43 14.38
C LEU A 511 -31.07 -1.05 14.10
N VAL A 512 -31.57 -0.83 12.87
CA VAL A 512 -32.34 0.38 12.52
C VAL A 512 -33.63 0.46 13.36
N GLY A 513 -34.29 -0.68 13.60
CA GLY A 513 -35.46 -0.76 14.48
C GLY A 513 -35.16 -0.30 15.90
N ILE A 514 -34.02 -0.68 16.49
CA ILE A 514 -33.59 -0.22 17.81
C ILE A 514 -33.46 1.31 17.84
N VAL A 515 -32.75 1.87 16.81
CA VAL A 515 -32.57 3.33 16.70
C VAL A 515 -33.93 4.03 16.62
N ILE A 516 -34.89 3.51 15.84
CA ILE A 516 -36.23 4.08 15.68
C ILE A 516 -37.01 4.10 17.01
N VAL A 517 -36.88 3.05 17.83
CA VAL A 517 -37.54 2.97 19.16
C VAL A 517 -36.97 4.02 20.10
N LEU A 518 -35.65 4.27 20.04
CA LEU A 518 -34.95 5.22 20.91
C LEU A 518 -35.15 6.70 20.50
N VAL A 519 -35.70 6.98 19.30
CA VAL A 519 -35.96 8.36 18.82
C VAL A 519 -36.94 9.09 19.77
N PRO A 520 -36.63 10.36 20.17
CA PRO A 520 -37.49 11.19 20.98
C PRO A 520 -38.87 11.37 20.36
N ARG A 521 -39.92 11.50 21.21
CA ARG A 521 -41.30 11.66 20.75
C ARG A 521 -41.51 12.80 19.74
N THR A 522 -40.79 13.92 19.90
CA THR A 522 -40.83 15.07 19.00
C THR A 522 -40.41 14.77 17.57
N TRP A 523 -39.59 13.75 17.38
CA TRP A 523 -39.02 13.38 16.06
C TRP A 523 -39.70 12.15 15.43
N LYS A 524 -40.62 11.48 16.17
CA LYS A 524 -41.28 10.26 15.67
C LYS A 524 -42.11 10.50 14.42
N VAL A 525 -42.78 11.65 14.34
CA VAL A 525 -43.57 12.02 13.14
C VAL A 525 -42.65 12.22 11.92
N SER A 526 -41.57 12.97 12.11
CA SER A 526 -40.56 13.18 11.06
C SER A 526 -39.90 11.86 10.63
N THR A 527 -39.59 10.96 11.55
CA THR A 527 -39.04 9.62 11.28
C THR A 527 -40.01 8.75 10.47
N LYS A 528 -41.30 8.73 10.84
CA LYS A 528 -42.36 8.01 10.10
C LYS A 528 -42.52 8.53 8.67
N MET A 529 -42.46 9.85 8.47
CA MET A 529 -42.48 10.47 7.15
C MET A 529 -41.22 10.13 6.35
N ALA A 530 -40.03 10.20 6.97
CA ALA A 530 -38.74 9.86 6.35
C ALA A 530 -38.70 8.40 5.83
N LEU A 531 -39.11 7.44 6.65
CA LEU A 531 -39.18 6.02 6.25
C LEU A 531 -40.15 5.77 5.09
N ARG A 532 -41.33 6.42 5.09
CA ARG A 532 -42.27 6.34 3.95
C ARG A 532 -41.69 6.95 2.69
N ASN A 533 -40.95 8.04 2.80
CA ASN A 533 -40.27 8.68 1.68
C ASN A 533 -39.17 7.78 1.08
N ILE A 534 -38.35 7.15 1.94
CA ILE A 534 -37.36 6.15 1.53
C ILE A 534 -38.03 5.07 0.67
N GLY A 535 -39.19 4.56 1.09
CA GLY A 535 -39.95 3.56 0.34
C GLY A 535 -40.61 4.07 -0.95
N ARG A 536 -41.00 5.35 -1.02
CA ARG A 536 -41.63 5.95 -2.21
C ARG A 536 -40.61 6.22 -3.31
N GLN A 537 -39.38 6.58 -2.97
CA GLN A 537 -38.31 6.93 -3.91
C GLN A 537 -37.18 5.87 -3.94
N ARG A 538 -37.55 4.58 -3.99
CA ARG A 538 -36.64 3.44 -3.83
C ARG A 538 -35.40 3.54 -4.74
N THR A 539 -35.59 3.79 -6.03
CA THR A 539 -34.47 3.81 -7.00
C THR A 539 -33.42 4.87 -6.63
N ARG A 540 -33.84 6.07 -6.24
CA ARG A 540 -32.93 7.15 -5.86
C ARG A 540 -32.24 6.83 -4.53
N THR A 541 -32.98 6.36 -3.54
CA THR A 541 -32.41 5.97 -2.25
C THR A 541 -31.40 4.85 -2.41
N THR A 542 -31.69 3.86 -3.26
CA THR A 542 -30.75 2.76 -3.58
C THR A 542 -29.46 3.28 -4.19
N THR A 543 -29.52 4.18 -5.19
CA THR A 543 -28.31 4.75 -5.80
C THR A 543 -27.51 5.60 -4.84
N THR A 544 -28.16 6.36 -3.95
CA THR A 544 -27.48 7.15 -2.91
C THR A 544 -26.81 6.25 -1.88
N MET A 545 -27.50 5.20 -1.42
CA MET A 545 -26.94 4.20 -0.52
C MET A 545 -25.72 3.50 -1.13
N LEU A 546 -25.82 3.11 -2.39
CA LEU A 546 -24.75 2.43 -3.12
C LEU A 546 -23.50 3.30 -3.24
N ALA A 547 -23.66 4.58 -3.56
CA ALA A 547 -22.54 5.52 -3.66
C ALA A 547 -21.81 5.70 -2.32
N LEU A 548 -22.58 5.87 -1.24
CA LEU A 548 -22.03 6.03 0.10
C LEU A 548 -21.40 4.74 0.63
N PHE A 549 -22.03 3.60 0.33
CA PHE A 549 -21.51 2.28 0.65
C PHE A 549 -20.10 2.08 0.09
N ILE A 550 -19.87 2.37 -1.20
CA ILE A 550 -18.57 2.17 -1.83
C ILE A 550 -17.51 3.03 -1.14
N GLY A 551 -17.82 4.32 -0.86
CA GLY A 551 -16.87 5.18 -0.15
C GLY A 551 -16.51 4.68 1.25
N VAL A 552 -17.53 4.30 2.03
CA VAL A 552 -17.32 3.80 3.40
C VAL A 552 -16.68 2.41 3.38
N PHE A 553 -17.06 1.54 2.45
CA PHE A 553 -16.46 0.21 2.28
C PHE A 553 -14.95 0.29 1.99
N THR A 554 -14.56 1.17 1.07
CA THR A 554 -13.15 1.34 0.71
C THR A 554 -12.32 1.83 1.90
N ILE A 555 -12.80 2.87 2.62
CA ILE A 555 -12.11 3.38 3.81
C ILE A 555 -12.12 2.36 4.93
N GLY A 556 -13.26 1.70 5.16
CA GLY A 556 -13.43 0.72 6.21
C GLY A 556 -12.52 -0.48 6.01
N LEU A 557 -12.39 -0.96 4.78
CA LEU A 557 -11.48 -2.05 4.42
C LEU A 557 -10.01 -1.67 4.67
N VAL A 558 -9.60 -0.48 4.26
CA VAL A 558 -8.22 0.01 4.46
C VAL A 558 -7.91 0.17 5.94
N LEU A 559 -8.78 0.83 6.70
CA LEU A 559 -8.55 1.07 8.13
C LEU A 559 -8.58 -0.23 8.94
N ALA A 560 -9.52 -1.13 8.65
CA ALA A 560 -9.65 -2.38 9.39
C ALA A 560 -8.46 -3.32 9.10
N LEU A 561 -8.09 -3.50 7.82
CA LEU A 561 -6.92 -4.29 7.44
C LEU A 561 -5.64 -3.71 8.05
N GLY A 562 -5.49 -2.39 7.99
CA GLY A 562 -4.31 -1.71 8.47
C GLY A 562 -4.11 -1.80 9.97
N GLN A 563 -5.17 -1.55 10.75
CA GLN A 563 -5.07 -1.68 12.22
C GLN A 563 -4.75 -3.11 12.66
N ASP A 564 -5.35 -4.09 12.00
CA ASP A 564 -5.12 -5.48 12.36
C ASP A 564 -3.70 -5.92 12.00
N LEU A 565 -3.21 -5.50 10.83
CA LEU A 565 -1.84 -5.76 10.41
C LEU A 565 -0.82 -5.12 11.39
N GLN A 566 -1.06 -3.87 11.81
CA GLN A 566 -0.26 -3.22 12.85
C GLN A 566 -0.31 -3.96 14.19
N ALA A 567 -1.50 -4.40 14.59
CA ALA A 567 -1.67 -5.14 15.84
C ALA A 567 -0.92 -6.48 15.80
N GLN A 568 -1.01 -7.20 14.69
CA GLN A 568 -0.29 -8.47 14.50
C GLN A 568 1.22 -8.29 14.51
N ILE A 569 1.73 -7.29 13.79
CA ILE A 569 3.17 -6.99 13.80
C ILE A 569 3.63 -6.59 15.20
N ARG A 570 2.91 -5.68 15.86
CA ARG A 570 3.23 -5.29 17.23
C ARG A 570 3.20 -6.49 18.18
N ASN A 571 2.22 -7.38 18.04
CA ASN A 571 2.13 -8.57 18.88
C ASN A 571 3.25 -9.57 18.56
N ALA A 572 3.59 -9.76 17.28
CA ALA A 572 4.70 -10.60 16.87
C ALA A 572 6.02 -10.11 17.46
N PHE A 573 6.31 -8.82 17.36
CA PHE A 573 7.58 -8.25 17.84
C PHE A 573 7.63 -7.89 19.33
N ALA A 574 6.48 -7.58 19.98
CA ALA A 574 6.49 -7.13 21.37
C ALA A 574 6.11 -8.22 22.39
N GLN A 575 5.24 -9.16 22.02
CA GLN A 575 4.68 -10.12 22.96
C GLN A 575 5.07 -11.57 22.69
N ASN A 576 5.29 -11.94 21.43
CA ASN A 576 5.55 -13.33 21.03
C ASN A 576 7.04 -13.65 20.85
N LEU A 577 7.94 -12.65 20.99
CA LEU A 577 9.37 -12.90 20.91
C LEU A 577 9.82 -13.73 22.11
N THR A 578 10.31 -14.93 21.86
CA THR A 578 11.00 -15.75 22.86
C THR A 578 12.21 -14.97 23.41
N TYR A 579 12.91 -14.26 22.54
CA TYR A 579 14.04 -13.38 22.84
C TYR A 579 13.80 -12.01 22.17
N ASN A 580 14.19 -10.92 22.85
CA ASN A 580 13.98 -9.56 22.36
C ASN A 580 15.28 -8.80 22.07
N VAL A 581 16.42 -9.33 22.47
CA VAL A 581 17.73 -8.78 22.14
C VAL A 581 18.63 -9.90 21.60
N VAL A 582 19.32 -9.61 20.51
CA VAL A 582 20.28 -10.50 19.87
C VAL A 582 21.63 -9.83 19.83
N THR A 583 22.66 -10.55 20.25
CA THR A 583 24.04 -10.06 20.24
C THR A 583 24.91 -11.02 19.43
N MET A 584 25.62 -10.50 18.44
CA MET A 584 26.59 -11.25 17.65
C MET A 584 28.00 -10.88 18.09
N THR A 585 28.75 -11.87 18.57
CA THR A 585 30.10 -11.72 19.07
C THR A 585 31.07 -12.67 18.37
N SER A 586 32.38 -12.37 18.42
CA SER A 586 33.43 -13.26 17.94
C SER A 586 34.68 -13.11 18.81
N GLY A 587 35.48 -14.17 18.88
CA GLY A 587 36.73 -14.15 19.60
C GLY A 587 36.63 -13.80 21.10
N THR A 588 37.41 -12.81 21.54
CA THR A 588 37.47 -12.37 22.95
C THR A 588 36.17 -11.80 23.49
N ASP A 589 35.37 -11.19 22.64
CA ASP A 589 34.07 -10.63 23.05
C ASP A 589 33.06 -11.71 23.43
N THR A 590 33.13 -12.89 22.77
CA THR A 590 32.30 -14.04 23.15
C THR A 590 32.60 -14.49 24.58
N THR A 591 33.87 -14.63 24.93
CA THR A 591 34.27 -15.03 26.30
C THR A 591 33.91 -13.97 27.32
N ALA A 592 34.07 -12.69 27.00
CA ALA A 592 33.71 -11.57 27.88
C ALA A 592 32.20 -11.51 28.14
N LEU A 593 31.37 -11.74 27.07
CA LEU A 593 29.92 -11.77 27.20
C LEU A 593 29.48 -12.94 28.07
N GLN A 594 29.96 -14.16 27.76
CA GLN A 594 29.59 -15.37 28.50
C GLN A 594 29.95 -15.28 29.98
N ALA A 595 31.15 -14.77 30.31
CA ALA A 595 31.60 -14.62 31.70
C ALA A 595 30.74 -13.63 32.51
N ARG A 596 30.11 -12.66 31.86
CA ARG A 596 29.36 -11.58 32.52
C ARG A 596 27.88 -11.52 32.11
N LEU A 597 27.37 -12.52 31.43
CA LEU A 597 25.99 -12.55 30.95
C LEU A 597 24.99 -12.33 32.10
N GLY A 598 25.23 -12.92 33.26
CA GLY A 598 24.37 -12.73 34.43
C GLY A 598 24.35 -11.32 35.02
N THR A 599 25.26 -10.42 34.61
CA THR A 599 25.27 -9.01 35.03
C THR A 599 24.42 -8.09 34.19
N VAL A 600 23.85 -8.61 33.11
CA VAL A 600 22.95 -7.85 32.18
C VAL A 600 21.65 -7.57 32.91
N PRO A 601 21.24 -6.28 33.05
CA PRO A 601 20.02 -5.93 33.78
C PRO A 601 18.78 -6.48 33.09
N GLY A 602 17.88 -7.07 33.89
CA GLY A 602 16.60 -7.57 33.37
C GLY A 602 16.69 -8.84 32.53
N LEU A 603 17.83 -9.51 32.48
CA LEU A 603 17.99 -10.77 31.77
C LEU A 603 17.19 -11.88 32.47
N SER A 604 16.25 -12.47 31.77
CA SER A 604 15.43 -13.59 32.27
C SER A 604 15.81 -14.93 31.64
N LYS A 605 16.22 -14.93 30.37
CA LYS A 605 16.60 -16.12 29.60
C LYS A 605 17.68 -15.76 28.59
N ALA A 606 18.65 -16.63 28.40
CA ALA A 606 19.62 -16.50 27.31
C ALA A 606 19.89 -17.87 26.67
N ARG A 607 20.19 -17.84 25.38
CA ARG A 607 20.68 -18.98 24.60
C ARG A 607 21.83 -18.49 23.74
N THR A 608 22.84 -19.30 23.61
CA THR A 608 24.04 -18.99 22.82
C THR A 608 24.22 -20.06 21.78
N ASP A 609 24.23 -19.67 20.52
CA ASP A 609 24.38 -20.55 19.35
C ASP A 609 25.61 -20.10 18.54
N THR A 610 26.14 -21.01 17.72
CA THR A 610 27.24 -20.73 16.78
C THR A 610 26.66 -20.38 15.41
N PHE A 611 27.37 -19.56 14.64
CA PHE A 611 26.95 -19.18 13.32
C PHE A 611 28.14 -19.14 12.36
N ALA A 612 27.95 -19.69 11.16
CA ALA A 612 28.94 -19.62 10.09
C ALA A 612 28.30 -19.24 8.75
N GLN A 613 29.04 -18.46 7.97
CA GLN A 613 28.82 -18.34 6.54
C GLN A 613 29.46 -19.56 5.86
N ILE A 614 28.70 -20.25 5.03
CA ILE A 614 29.09 -21.49 4.35
C ILE A 614 28.82 -21.40 2.86
N VAL A 615 29.46 -22.24 2.09
CA VAL A 615 29.30 -22.29 0.63
C VAL A 615 28.64 -23.61 0.23
N PRO A 616 27.38 -23.61 -0.23
CA PRO A 616 26.74 -24.79 -0.77
C PRO A 616 27.40 -25.14 -2.12
N THR A 617 27.85 -26.39 -2.32
CA THR A 617 28.56 -26.83 -3.52
C THR A 617 27.78 -27.83 -4.35
N ALA A 618 27.12 -28.81 -3.70
CA ALA A 618 26.37 -29.85 -4.40
C ALA A 618 25.17 -30.33 -3.55
N ILE A 619 24.16 -30.86 -4.22
CA ILE A 619 22.99 -31.55 -3.61
C ILE A 619 22.88 -32.92 -4.27
N ASP A 620 22.84 -34.00 -3.46
CA ASP A 620 22.80 -35.39 -3.90
C ASP A 620 23.90 -35.73 -4.93
N GLY A 621 25.10 -35.16 -4.72
CA GLY A 621 26.22 -35.35 -5.60
C GLY A 621 26.17 -34.61 -6.93
N GLN A 622 25.09 -33.87 -7.18
CA GLN A 622 24.98 -33.02 -8.37
C GLN A 622 25.46 -31.58 -8.06
N PRO A 623 26.24 -30.96 -8.95
CA PRO A 623 26.63 -29.58 -8.78
C PRO A 623 25.41 -28.65 -8.61
N LEU A 624 25.51 -27.70 -7.70
CA LEU A 624 24.40 -26.80 -7.36
C LEU A 624 23.77 -26.07 -8.58
N GLN A 625 24.60 -25.80 -9.60
CA GLN A 625 24.17 -25.15 -10.83
C GLN A 625 23.17 -25.95 -11.67
N GLN A 626 23.15 -27.28 -11.52
CA GLN A 626 22.25 -28.17 -12.25
C GLN A 626 20.93 -28.39 -11.51
N VAL A 627 20.95 -28.29 -10.18
CA VAL A 627 19.78 -28.57 -9.32
C VAL A 627 18.95 -27.31 -9.07
N LEU A 628 19.59 -26.14 -9.03
CA LEU A 628 18.89 -24.89 -8.74
C LEU A 628 18.12 -24.34 -9.96
N PRO A 629 16.97 -23.68 -9.74
CA PRO A 629 16.27 -22.97 -10.79
C PRO A 629 17.16 -21.90 -11.43
N THR A 630 16.79 -21.41 -12.60
CA THR A 630 17.53 -20.36 -13.32
C THR A 630 17.08 -18.95 -12.89
N GLY A 631 17.95 -17.95 -13.03
CA GLY A 631 17.64 -16.54 -12.75
C GLY A 631 17.67 -16.19 -11.28
N ASP A 632 16.87 -15.20 -10.87
CA ASP A 632 16.84 -14.61 -9.52
C ASP A 632 16.51 -15.64 -8.41
N SER A 633 15.75 -16.67 -8.73
CA SER A 633 15.41 -17.73 -7.78
C SER A 633 16.65 -18.54 -7.37
N ARG A 634 17.62 -18.74 -8.29
CA ARG A 634 18.89 -19.39 -7.99
C ARG A 634 19.69 -18.60 -6.95
N GLN A 635 19.83 -17.31 -7.16
CA GLN A 635 20.60 -16.47 -6.26
C GLN A 635 20.01 -16.43 -4.87
N ARG A 636 18.68 -16.28 -4.77
CA ARG A 636 17.99 -16.34 -3.49
C ARG A 636 18.17 -17.68 -2.79
N ALA A 637 18.08 -18.78 -3.51
CA ALA A 637 18.30 -20.11 -2.95
C ALA A 637 19.73 -20.29 -2.42
N ILE A 638 20.75 -19.82 -3.17
CA ILE A 638 22.16 -19.83 -2.71
C ILE A 638 22.29 -19.00 -1.42
N THR A 639 21.75 -17.79 -1.38
CA THR A 639 21.78 -16.92 -0.19
C THR A 639 21.17 -17.62 1.01
N PHE A 640 20.04 -18.29 0.84
CA PHE A 640 19.37 -19.03 1.92
C PHE A 640 20.16 -20.24 2.41
N LEU A 641 20.88 -20.92 1.53
CA LEU A 641 21.77 -22.04 1.89
C LEU A 641 23.13 -21.60 2.44
N SER A 642 23.49 -20.32 2.30
CA SER A 642 24.83 -19.83 2.65
C SER A 642 25.04 -19.50 4.12
N SER A 643 24.03 -19.73 4.97
CA SER A 643 24.10 -19.49 6.41
C SER A 643 23.71 -20.73 7.20
N MET A 644 24.54 -21.12 8.16
CA MET A 644 24.30 -22.24 9.04
C MET A 644 24.38 -21.81 10.49
N GLU A 645 23.41 -22.23 11.29
CA GLU A 645 23.37 -22.00 12.74
C GLU A 645 23.52 -23.31 13.48
N GLY A 646 24.43 -23.34 14.44
CA GLY A 646 24.79 -24.52 15.23
C GLY A 646 24.31 -24.43 16.65
N TYR A 647 23.63 -25.47 17.09
CA TYR A 647 23.13 -25.61 18.44
C TYR A 647 24.02 -26.52 19.28
N ASP A 648 24.18 -26.15 20.55
CA ASP A 648 24.72 -27.06 21.56
C ASP A 648 23.62 -28.10 21.90
N LEU A 649 23.73 -29.27 21.30
CA LEU A 649 22.75 -30.36 21.47
C LEU A 649 22.81 -31.05 22.84
N SER A 650 23.70 -30.63 23.73
CA SER A 650 23.63 -31.00 25.15
C SER A 650 22.45 -30.31 25.87
N GLN A 651 21.93 -29.23 25.27
CA GLN A 651 20.72 -28.52 25.68
C GLN A 651 19.54 -28.89 24.75
N PRO A 652 18.29 -28.69 25.19
CA PRO A 652 17.15 -28.91 24.33
C PRO A 652 17.23 -28.03 23.07
N ALA A 653 17.16 -28.66 21.89
CA ALA A 653 17.07 -27.93 20.62
C ALA A 653 15.83 -27.01 20.61
N PRO A 654 15.84 -25.90 19.87
CA PRO A 654 14.70 -25.02 19.74
C PRO A 654 13.45 -25.77 19.32
N SER A 655 12.28 -25.38 19.85
CA SER A 655 11.01 -25.98 19.50
C SER A 655 10.58 -25.51 18.11
N LEU A 656 10.98 -26.27 17.09
CA LEU A 656 10.60 -26.02 15.69
C LEU A 656 9.36 -26.81 15.32
N THR A 657 8.44 -26.22 14.56
CA THR A 657 7.36 -26.97 13.93
C THR A 657 7.91 -27.70 12.70
N ILE A 658 8.13 -29.01 12.83
CA ILE A 658 8.66 -29.85 11.76
C ILE A 658 7.52 -30.22 10.81
N VAL A 659 7.70 -29.92 9.53
CA VAL A 659 6.76 -30.23 8.44
C VAL A 659 7.03 -31.65 7.91
N GLN A 660 8.30 -32.01 7.78
CA GLN A 660 8.74 -33.34 7.31
C GLN A 660 9.97 -33.80 8.08
N GLY A 661 10.10 -35.10 8.32
CA GLY A 661 11.23 -35.65 9.06
C GLY A 661 11.17 -35.41 10.55
N ARG A 662 12.30 -35.08 11.18
CA ARG A 662 12.44 -34.85 12.61
C ARG A 662 13.32 -33.63 12.94
N ASN A 663 13.24 -33.14 14.14
CA ASN A 663 14.16 -32.11 14.66
C ASN A 663 15.52 -32.75 15.04
N LEU A 664 16.52 -31.88 15.28
CA LEU A 664 17.81 -32.32 15.85
C LEU A 664 17.60 -32.84 17.28
N HIS A 665 18.32 -33.91 17.64
CA HIS A 665 18.32 -34.50 18.95
C HIS A 665 19.75 -34.56 19.53
N ALA A 666 19.89 -34.79 20.81
CA ALA A 666 21.19 -34.95 21.44
C ALA A 666 22.08 -36.02 20.77
N SER A 667 21.49 -37.05 20.16
CA SER A 667 22.20 -38.05 19.41
C SER A 667 22.82 -37.56 18.10
N ASP A 668 22.45 -36.37 17.64
CA ASP A 668 23.01 -35.76 16.42
C ASP A 668 24.28 -34.92 16.73
N ALA A 669 24.66 -34.80 17.99
CA ALA A 669 25.92 -34.16 18.38
C ALA A 669 27.11 -34.90 17.76
N GLY A 670 27.97 -34.18 17.05
CA GLY A 670 29.11 -34.72 16.31
C GLY A 670 28.73 -35.44 15.01
N THR A 671 27.46 -35.41 14.58
CA THR A 671 27.02 -35.88 13.26
C THR A 671 26.84 -34.70 12.31
N THR A 672 26.83 -34.99 10.99
CA THR A 672 26.57 -33.96 9.95
C THR A 672 25.08 -33.84 9.60
N ASN A 673 24.19 -34.17 10.52
CA ASN A 673 22.75 -34.03 10.33
C ASN A 673 22.31 -32.58 10.39
N VAL A 674 21.44 -32.15 9.47
CA VAL A 674 20.93 -30.79 9.37
C VAL A 674 19.41 -30.76 9.25
N VAL A 675 18.82 -29.70 9.75
CA VAL A 675 17.41 -29.34 9.55
C VAL A 675 17.36 -28.08 8.70
N VAL A 676 16.52 -28.08 7.65
CA VAL A 676 16.45 -26.99 6.68
C VAL A 676 15.07 -26.32 6.68
N SER A 677 15.03 -25.06 6.24
CA SER A 677 13.80 -24.30 6.13
C SER A 677 12.86 -24.87 5.06
N GLY A 678 11.56 -24.89 5.31
CA GLY A 678 10.52 -25.26 4.37
C GLY A 678 10.44 -24.38 3.11
N LEU A 679 11.08 -23.21 3.14
CA LEU A 679 11.23 -22.37 1.94
C LEU A 679 12.02 -23.06 0.82
N LEU A 680 12.86 -24.04 1.17
CA LEU A 680 13.73 -24.80 0.25
C LEU A 680 13.04 -26.05 -0.32
N THR A 681 11.77 -26.25 -0.09
CA THR A 681 11.00 -27.39 -0.59
C THR A 681 10.37 -27.14 -1.98
N ALA A 682 9.78 -28.18 -2.57
CA ALA A 682 9.06 -28.09 -3.85
C ALA A 682 7.87 -27.11 -3.83
N THR A 683 7.23 -26.96 -2.68
CA THR A 683 6.10 -26.02 -2.48
C THR A 683 6.57 -24.62 -2.03
N GLY A 684 7.85 -24.48 -1.72
CA GLY A 684 8.44 -23.21 -1.32
C GLY A 684 8.73 -22.26 -2.51
N PRO A 685 9.02 -21.01 -2.22
CA PRO A 685 9.24 -19.97 -3.24
C PRO A 685 10.47 -20.24 -4.14
N PHE A 686 11.40 -21.10 -3.71
CA PHE A 686 12.60 -21.44 -4.46
C PHE A 686 12.45 -22.71 -5.29
N GLN A 687 11.36 -23.47 -5.12
CA GLN A 687 11.05 -24.70 -5.85
C GLN A 687 12.21 -25.72 -5.83
N MET A 688 12.93 -25.79 -4.73
CA MET A 688 14.01 -26.74 -4.51
C MET A 688 13.41 -28.03 -3.94
N HIS A 689 13.48 -29.12 -4.58
CA HIS A 689 12.80 -30.36 -4.17
C HIS A 689 13.49 -31.09 -3.00
N LEU A 690 14.05 -30.36 -2.01
CA LEU A 690 14.71 -30.95 -0.85
C LEU A 690 13.73 -31.77 0.00
N LYS A 691 14.19 -32.95 0.43
CA LYS A 691 13.45 -33.90 1.27
C LYS A 691 14.36 -34.44 2.38
N PRO A 692 13.80 -34.91 3.48
CA PRO A 692 14.58 -35.69 4.47
C PRO A 692 15.25 -36.88 3.81
N GLY A 693 16.55 -37.04 4.04
CA GLY A 693 17.43 -38.05 3.44
C GLY A 693 18.35 -37.51 2.34
N ASP A 694 18.06 -36.36 1.76
CA ASP A 694 18.93 -35.73 0.76
C ASP A 694 20.24 -35.27 1.40
N THR A 695 21.32 -35.21 0.61
CA THR A 695 22.63 -34.79 1.04
C THR A 695 23.01 -33.46 0.45
N ILE A 696 23.51 -32.54 1.28
CA ILE A 696 24.02 -31.22 0.85
C ILE A 696 25.51 -31.17 1.22
N ILE A 697 26.35 -30.85 0.23
CA ILE A 697 27.77 -30.66 0.47
C ILE A 697 28.01 -29.16 0.66
N PHE A 698 28.53 -28.83 1.84
CA PHE A 698 28.96 -27.47 2.18
C PHE A 698 30.49 -27.36 2.25
N ALA A 699 30.98 -26.22 1.81
CA ALA A 699 32.39 -25.86 1.97
C ALA A 699 32.53 -24.67 2.91
N SER A 700 33.65 -24.57 3.58
CA SER A 700 34.09 -23.36 4.28
C SER A 700 34.33 -22.22 3.27
N THR A 701 34.21 -20.97 3.73
CA THR A 701 34.39 -19.80 2.84
C THR A 701 35.82 -19.66 2.29
N ASP A 702 36.83 -20.30 2.90
CA ASP A 702 38.20 -20.39 2.41
C ASP A 702 38.43 -21.60 1.47
N GLY A 703 37.42 -22.43 1.28
CA GLY A 703 37.44 -23.61 0.39
C GLY A 703 38.27 -24.77 0.88
N LYS A 704 38.84 -24.72 2.11
CA LYS A 704 39.74 -25.77 2.61
C LYS A 704 39.05 -26.96 3.20
N THR A 705 37.87 -26.76 3.80
CA THR A 705 37.09 -27.79 4.44
C THR A 705 35.80 -28.01 3.67
N MET A 706 35.42 -29.26 3.44
CA MET A 706 34.15 -29.65 2.85
C MET A 706 33.49 -30.72 3.73
N GLU A 707 32.19 -30.56 3.97
CA GLU A 707 31.39 -31.49 4.74
C GLU A 707 30.15 -31.89 3.96
N SER A 708 29.86 -33.21 3.95
CA SER A 708 28.61 -33.75 3.42
C SER A 708 27.58 -33.84 4.55
N THR A 709 26.52 -33.06 4.47
CA THR A 709 25.48 -33.03 5.48
C THR A 709 24.23 -33.77 5.00
N THR A 710 23.49 -34.38 5.92
CA THR A 710 22.24 -35.10 5.62
C THR A 710 21.06 -34.32 6.18
N VAL A 711 20.07 -34.03 5.35
CA VAL A 711 18.81 -33.40 5.75
C VAL A 711 17.97 -34.39 6.55
N VAL A 712 17.78 -34.16 7.85
CA VAL A 712 16.97 -35.03 8.72
C VAL A 712 15.56 -34.49 8.95
N GLY A 713 15.36 -33.22 8.70
CA GLY A 713 14.04 -32.56 8.87
C GLY A 713 13.90 -31.26 8.12
N ILE A 714 12.66 -30.89 7.93
CA ILE A 714 12.24 -29.62 7.30
C ILE A 714 11.31 -28.93 8.28
N TYR A 715 11.61 -27.70 8.66
CA TYR A 715 10.80 -26.90 9.58
C TYR A 715 9.94 -25.86 8.87
N ASP A 716 8.78 -25.50 9.45
CA ASP A 716 7.97 -24.38 9.00
C ASP A 716 8.64 -23.05 9.35
N PRO A 717 9.05 -22.22 8.37
CA PRO A 717 9.71 -20.94 8.64
C PRO A 717 8.83 -19.96 9.42
N ASN A 718 7.51 -20.12 9.41
CA ASN A 718 6.60 -19.25 10.16
C ASN A 718 6.51 -19.61 11.65
N SER A 719 6.96 -20.81 12.05
CA SER A 719 6.80 -21.28 13.41
C SER A 719 7.82 -20.75 14.42
N SER A 720 8.91 -20.12 13.95
CA SER A 720 10.02 -19.72 14.80
C SER A 720 10.76 -18.48 14.29
N PHE A 721 10.02 -17.50 13.86
CA PHE A 721 10.52 -16.29 13.18
C PHE A 721 11.62 -15.54 13.94
N ASN A 722 11.82 -15.79 15.23
CA ASN A 722 12.73 -14.99 16.07
C ASN A 722 13.65 -15.83 16.96
N ASP A 723 13.71 -17.14 16.76
CA ASP A 723 14.52 -18.03 17.61
C ASP A 723 15.83 -18.48 16.95
N HIS A 724 16.10 -18.06 15.72
CA HIS A 724 17.32 -18.39 14.97
C HIS A 724 17.56 -17.45 13.80
N VAL A 725 18.81 -17.35 13.33
CA VAL A 725 19.22 -16.51 12.18
C VAL A 725 19.62 -17.34 10.96
N GLY A 726 19.93 -18.62 11.12
CA GLY A 726 20.33 -19.53 10.04
C GLY A 726 19.14 -20.25 9.40
N ASN A 727 19.20 -20.45 8.09
CA ASN A 727 18.20 -21.25 7.35
C ASN A 727 18.53 -22.74 7.28
N VAL A 728 19.76 -23.08 7.61
CA VAL A 728 20.27 -24.45 7.80
C VAL A 728 20.73 -24.56 9.24
N LEU A 729 20.18 -25.51 9.96
CA LEU A 729 20.39 -25.71 11.39
C LEU A 729 21.16 -27.02 11.59
N ALA A 730 22.25 -26.96 12.37
CA ALA A 730 23.17 -28.09 12.58
C ALA A 730 23.62 -28.18 14.05
N SER A 731 24.52 -29.09 14.36
CA SER A 731 25.25 -29.09 15.64
C SER A 731 26.36 -28.04 15.65
N THR A 732 26.72 -27.54 16.83
CA THR A 732 27.85 -26.61 17.00
C THR A 732 29.17 -27.15 16.43
N GLU A 733 29.38 -28.44 16.51
CA GLU A 733 30.58 -29.12 15.99
C GLU A 733 30.63 -29.00 14.46
N THR A 734 29.53 -29.26 13.76
CA THR A 734 29.46 -29.14 12.28
C THR A 734 29.73 -27.71 11.82
N VAL A 735 29.15 -26.71 12.52
CA VAL A 735 29.39 -25.29 12.22
C VAL A 735 30.85 -24.93 12.47
N SER A 736 31.45 -25.43 13.55
CA SER A 736 32.86 -25.15 13.90
C SER A 736 33.83 -25.74 12.88
N THR A 737 33.55 -26.95 12.35
CA THR A 737 34.36 -27.61 11.30
C THR A 737 34.31 -26.82 9.99
N LEU A 738 33.15 -26.26 9.61
CA LEU A 738 32.96 -25.45 8.40
C LEU A 738 33.43 -24.00 8.55
N SER A 739 33.75 -23.53 9.76
CA SER A 739 34.20 -22.17 9.99
C SER A 739 35.70 -22.03 9.71
N PRO A 740 36.17 -21.06 8.90
CA PRO A 740 37.57 -20.85 8.63
C PRO A 740 38.35 -20.51 9.90
N ALA A 741 39.54 -21.08 10.03
CA ALA A 741 40.41 -20.79 11.18
C ALA A 741 40.82 -19.30 11.31
N THR A 742 40.81 -18.58 10.17
CA THR A 742 41.14 -17.14 10.09
C THR A 742 40.03 -16.22 10.59
N THR A 743 38.77 -16.58 10.44
CA THR A 743 37.62 -15.76 10.84
C THR A 743 37.01 -16.19 12.16
N GLY A 744 37.27 -17.45 12.57
CA GLY A 744 36.71 -18.05 13.79
C GLY A 744 35.17 -18.21 13.68
N VAL A 745 34.59 -18.74 14.74
CA VAL A 745 33.13 -18.91 14.86
C VAL A 745 32.50 -17.62 15.35
N THR A 746 31.46 -17.15 14.66
CA THR A 746 30.59 -16.10 15.18
C THR A 746 29.61 -16.72 16.16
N THR A 747 29.49 -16.13 17.35
CA THR A 747 28.56 -16.58 18.38
C THR A 747 27.37 -15.62 18.41
N VAL A 748 26.18 -16.18 18.36
CA VAL A 748 24.92 -15.44 18.46
C VAL A 748 24.29 -15.72 19.80
N THR A 749 24.15 -14.69 20.63
CA THR A 749 23.48 -14.80 21.93
C THR A 749 22.11 -14.16 21.87
N TYR A 750 21.09 -14.96 22.02
CA TYR A 750 19.69 -14.54 22.14
C TYR A 750 19.36 -14.29 23.60
N MET A 751 18.78 -13.15 23.90
CA MET A 751 18.49 -12.72 25.27
C MET A 751 17.03 -12.29 25.40
N LYS A 752 16.37 -12.73 26.48
CA LYS A 752 15.08 -12.20 26.92
C LYS A 752 15.34 -11.21 28.04
N ILE A 753 15.13 -9.95 27.76
CA ILE A 753 15.34 -8.84 28.71
C ILE A 753 13.99 -8.21 29.02
N ASP A 754 13.75 -7.86 30.29
CA ASP A 754 12.54 -7.14 30.67
C ASP A 754 12.42 -5.83 29.87
N SER A 755 11.25 -5.59 29.30
CA SER A 755 10.97 -4.43 28.46
C SER A 755 11.28 -3.09 29.13
N ALA A 756 11.10 -3.00 30.46
CA ALA A 756 11.43 -1.81 31.25
C ALA A 756 12.95 -1.58 31.38
N GLN A 757 13.76 -2.60 31.19
CA GLN A 757 15.21 -2.56 31.39
C GLN A 757 16.02 -2.71 30.09
N VAL A 758 15.39 -2.86 28.95
CA VAL A 758 16.07 -3.08 27.66
C VAL A 758 17.11 -2.01 27.38
N ASN A 759 16.79 -0.73 27.54
CA ASN A 759 17.73 0.36 27.28
C ASN A 759 18.94 0.32 28.21
N THR A 760 18.76 -0.03 29.49
CA THR A 760 19.85 -0.18 30.46
C THR A 760 20.72 -1.39 30.13
N ALA A 761 20.09 -2.47 29.66
CA ALA A 761 20.79 -3.67 29.24
C ALA A 761 21.61 -3.43 27.96
N LEU A 762 21.03 -2.74 26.94
CA LEU A 762 21.75 -2.36 25.72
C LEU A 762 23.00 -1.51 26.04
N ASN A 763 22.87 -0.54 26.94
CA ASN A 763 24.01 0.26 27.40
C ASN A 763 25.06 -0.58 28.15
N THR A 764 24.65 -1.56 28.94
CA THR A 764 25.55 -2.48 29.63
C THR A 764 26.26 -3.40 28.65
N LEU A 765 25.51 -3.96 27.67
CA LEU A 765 26.08 -4.80 26.62
C LEU A 765 27.06 -4.01 25.73
N GLY A 766 26.74 -2.78 25.35
CA GLY A 766 27.65 -1.91 24.59
C GLY A 766 28.96 -1.60 25.30
N LYS A 767 28.95 -1.54 26.64
CA LYS A 767 30.17 -1.39 27.44
C LYS A 767 30.94 -2.70 27.62
N LEU A 768 30.23 -3.80 27.73
CA LEU A 768 30.78 -5.12 28.03
C LEU A 768 31.41 -5.76 26.78
N VAL A 769 30.78 -5.57 25.62
CA VAL A 769 31.23 -6.06 24.33
C VAL A 769 31.13 -4.96 23.27
N PRO A 770 32.01 -3.97 23.30
CA PRO A 770 31.93 -2.78 22.46
C PRO A 770 32.03 -3.10 20.97
N ASN A 771 32.58 -4.26 20.62
CA ASN A 771 32.81 -4.71 19.26
C ASN A 771 31.68 -5.65 18.75
N ALA A 772 30.71 -5.95 19.60
CA ALA A 772 29.58 -6.81 19.23
C ALA A 772 28.48 -6.04 18.47
N THR A 773 27.80 -6.73 17.57
CA THR A 773 26.56 -6.21 17.01
C THR A 773 25.41 -6.55 17.97
N VAL A 774 24.81 -5.54 18.57
CA VAL A 774 23.67 -5.71 19.47
C VAL A 774 22.42 -5.18 18.78
N GLN A 775 21.41 -6.02 18.61
CA GLN A 775 20.15 -5.66 17.95
C GLN A 775 18.99 -5.84 18.92
N ASN A 776 18.18 -4.81 19.05
CA ASN A 776 16.90 -4.87 19.73
C ASN A 776 15.83 -5.21 18.67
N LEU A 777 15.25 -6.38 18.76
CA LEU A 777 14.22 -6.83 17.80
C LEU A 777 12.93 -6.00 17.91
N ALA A 778 12.67 -5.36 19.03
CA ALA A 778 11.53 -4.44 19.18
C ALA A 778 11.68 -3.18 18.31
N ASP A 779 12.92 -2.71 18.07
CA ASP A 779 13.18 -1.54 17.21
C ASP A 779 12.87 -1.85 15.75
N ILE A 780 13.14 -3.09 15.30
CA ILE A 780 12.75 -3.56 13.97
C ILE A 780 11.23 -3.55 13.83
N GLY A 781 10.53 -4.05 14.84
CA GLY A 781 9.07 -4.01 14.88
C GLY A 781 8.51 -2.59 14.85
N ALA A 782 9.14 -1.65 15.55
CA ALA A 782 8.74 -0.25 15.53
C ALA A 782 8.97 0.39 14.16
N TYR A 783 10.10 0.13 13.50
CA TYR A 783 10.40 0.60 12.15
C TYR A 783 9.41 0.05 11.11
N VAL A 784 9.15 -1.26 11.14
CA VAL A 784 8.14 -1.89 10.25
C VAL A 784 6.75 -1.31 10.52
N GLY A 785 6.41 -1.08 11.79
CA GLY A 785 5.16 -0.43 12.18
C GLY A 785 5.02 1.00 11.64
N GLN A 786 6.10 1.78 11.63
CA GLN A 786 6.13 3.13 11.08
C GLN A 786 5.97 3.13 9.56
N LEU A 787 6.66 2.23 8.85
CA LEU A 787 6.50 2.06 7.41
C LEU A 787 5.05 1.71 7.05
N LEU A 788 4.44 0.76 7.76
CA LEU A 788 3.05 0.39 7.56
C LEU A 788 2.10 1.55 7.81
N ASN A 789 2.32 2.30 8.89
CA ASN A 789 1.47 3.46 9.19
C ASN A 789 1.47 4.47 8.03
N SER A 790 2.63 4.76 7.48
CA SER A 790 2.75 5.69 6.36
C SER A 790 2.10 5.16 5.07
N ILE A 791 2.21 3.84 4.80
CA ILE A 791 1.49 3.19 3.69
C ILE A 791 -0.02 3.29 3.92
N LEU A 792 -0.49 3.07 5.14
CA LEU A 792 -1.91 3.19 5.48
C LEU A 792 -2.43 4.62 5.33
N GLU A 793 -1.67 5.62 5.76
CA GLU A 793 -2.03 7.04 5.56
C GLU A 793 -2.19 7.36 4.07
N MET A 794 -1.30 6.86 3.22
CA MET A 794 -1.41 7.00 1.77
C MET A 794 -2.67 6.31 1.22
N LEU A 795 -2.95 5.08 1.64
CA LEU A 795 -4.13 4.34 1.21
C LEU A 795 -5.44 5.01 1.69
N VAL A 796 -5.46 5.55 2.92
CA VAL A 796 -6.59 6.32 3.44
C VAL A 796 -6.80 7.61 2.66
N ALA A 797 -5.73 8.31 2.29
CA ALA A 797 -5.82 9.49 1.43
C ALA A 797 -6.47 9.15 0.07
N ILE A 798 -6.07 8.03 -0.54
CA ILE A 798 -6.67 7.54 -1.79
C ILE A 798 -8.14 7.13 -1.58
N ALA A 799 -8.44 6.36 -0.53
CA ALA A 799 -9.80 5.92 -0.23
C ALA A 799 -10.75 7.09 0.08
N SER A 800 -10.23 8.18 0.63
CA SER A 800 -11.02 9.40 0.90
C SER A 800 -11.59 10.04 -0.36
N LEU A 801 -10.95 9.85 -1.53
CA LEU A 801 -11.47 10.31 -2.82
C LEU A 801 -12.80 9.62 -3.16
N SER A 802 -12.92 8.32 -2.89
CA SER A 802 -14.17 7.58 -3.10
C SER A 802 -15.28 8.07 -2.15
N LEU A 803 -14.93 8.42 -0.91
CA LEU A 803 -15.89 9.01 0.02
C LEU A 803 -16.36 10.40 -0.45
N ILE A 804 -15.46 11.24 -0.93
CA ILE A 804 -15.80 12.57 -1.49
C ILE A 804 -16.75 12.40 -2.68
N ALA A 805 -16.52 11.41 -3.55
CA ALA A 805 -17.43 11.08 -4.63
C ALA A 805 -18.83 10.71 -4.12
N GLY A 806 -18.93 9.85 -3.12
CA GLY A 806 -20.17 9.49 -2.45
C GLY A 806 -20.90 10.69 -1.86
N VAL A 807 -20.19 11.57 -1.19
CA VAL A 807 -20.70 12.84 -0.61
C VAL A 807 -21.33 13.72 -1.69
N ILE A 808 -20.68 13.91 -2.82
CA ILE A 808 -21.20 14.75 -3.91
C ILE A 808 -22.44 14.13 -4.55
N ILE A 809 -22.50 12.80 -4.65
CA ILE A 809 -23.70 12.11 -5.14
C ILE A 809 -24.87 12.30 -4.17
N ILE A 810 -24.64 12.22 -2.85
CA ILE A 810 -25.67 12.54 -1.84
C ILE A 810 -26.11 13.99 -2.00
N ALA A 811 -25.18 14.93 -2.10
CA ALA A 811 -25.47 16.34 -2.28
C ALA A 811 -26.37 16.57 -3.51
N ASN A 812 -26.04 15.95 -4.63
CA ASN A 812 -26.83 16.01 -5.84
C ASN A 812 -28.20 15.38 -5.66
N ALA A 813 -28.30 14.19 -5.05
CA ALA A 813 -29.55 13.48 -4.81
C ALA A 813 -30.50 14.29 -3.90
N VAL A 814 -29.97 14.90 -2.82
CA VAL A 814 -30.75 15.77 -1.91
C VAL A 814 -31.21 17.05 -2.63
N ALA A 815 -30.33 17.69 -3.40
CA ALA A 815 -30.68 18.88 -4.15
C ALA A 815 -31.82 18.63 -5.14
N LEU A 816 -31.76 17.50 -5.85
CA LEU A 816 -32.82 17.08 -6.77
C LEU A 816 -34.11 16.76 -6.03
N ALA A 817 -34.02 16.05 -4.89
CA ALA A 817 -35.21 15.78 -4.04
C ALA A 817 -35.91 17.05 -3.61
N MET A 818 -35.14 18.01 -3.14
CA MET A 818 -35.71 19.28 -2.70
C MET A 818 -36.40 20.04 -3.82
N LEU A 819 -35.88 19.96 -5.03
CA LEU A 819 -36.45 20.59 -6.19
C LEU A 819 -37.75 19.90 -6.65
N GLU A 820 -37.80 18.58 -6.64
CA GLU A 820 -38.97 17.80 -7.00
C GLU A 820 -40.13 17.97 -6.02
N ARG A 821 -39.79 18.03 -4.70
CA ARG A 821 -40.75 18.14 -3.60
C ARG A 821 -41.13 19.60 -3.27
N ARG A 822 -40.64 20.59 -4.00
CA ARG A 822 -40.87 22.02 -3.68
C ARG A 822 -42.34 22.33 -3.50
N ARG A 823 -43.23 21.77 -4.37
CA ARG A 823 -44.69 21.92 -4.27
C ARG A 823 -45.29 21.20 -3.06
N GLU A 824 -44.90 19.96 -2.80
CA GLU A 824 -45.32 19.19 -1.62
C GLU A 824 -44.93 19.90 -0.32
N LEU A 825 -43.69 20.44 -0.25
CA LEU A 825 -43.18 21.20 0.88
C LEU A 825 -43.98 22.52 1.08
N GLY A 826 -44.36 23.16 -0.01
CA GLY A 826 -45.22 24.35 0.02
C GLY A 826 -46.58 24.04 0.60
N ILE A 827 -47.22 22.94 0.19
CA ILE A 827 -48.50 22.45 0.71
C ILE A 827 -48.41 22.09 2.20
N LEU A 828 -47.38 21.32 2.60
CA LEU A 828 -47.15 20.97 4.02
C LEU A 828 -47.03 22.21 4.90
N LYS A 829 -46.31 23.25 4.46
CA LYS A 829 -46.22 24.51 5.16
C LYS A 829 -47.56 25.29 5.20
N ALA A 830 -48.32 25.23 4.13
CA ALA A 830 -49.66 25.85 4.11
C ALA A 830 -50.64 25.19 5.09
N VAL A 831 -50.45 23.88 5.39
CA VAL A 831 -51.20 23.11 6.38
C VAL A 831 -50.66 23.32 7.82
N GLY A 832 -49.56 24.10 8.01
CA GLY A 832 -49.08 24.49 9.33
C GLY A 832 -47.77 23.81 9.78
N TYR A 833 -47.09 23.02 8.94
CA TYR A 833 -45.79 22.45 9.28
C TYR A 833 -44.73 23.54 9.31
N THR A 834 -43.90 23.54 10.38
CA THR A 834 -42.81 24.50 10.51
C THR A 834 -41.64 24.13 9.57
N SER A 835 -40.83 25.12 9.20
CA SER A 835 -39.59 24.87 8.42
C SER A 835 -38.65 23.92 9.13
N GLY A 836 -38.63 23.92 10.48
CA GLY A 836 -37.82 22.99 11.26
C GLY A 836 -38.28 21.53 11.15
N THR A 837 -39.62 21.30 11.16
CA THR A 837 -40.17 19.93 11.01
C THR A 837 -39.86 19.37 9.61
N VAL A 838 -39.98 20.18 8.58
CA VAL A 838 -39.65 19.77 7.20
C VAL A 838 -38.15 19.48 7.04
N LEU A 839 -37.29 20.32 7.64
CA LEU A 839 -35.83 20.09 7.62
C LEU A 839 -35.47 18.82 8.36
N SER A 840 -36.06 18.58 9.56
CA SER A 840 -35.79 17.38 10.35
C SER A 840 -36.16 16.09 9.61
N GLU A 841 -37.24 16.08 8.79
CA GLU A 841 -37.60 14.95 7.95
C GLU A 841 -36.48 14.59 6.97
N VAL A 842 -35.92 15.60 6.25
CA VAL A 842 -34.87 15.40 5.27
C VAL A 842 -33.56 14.97 5.91
N VAL A 843 -33.24 15.54 7.05
CA VAL A 843 -32.04 15.22 7.83
C VAL A 843 -32.11 13.79 8.34
N ILE A 844 -33.24 13.37 8.89
CA ILE A 844 -33.45 11.99 9.40
C ILE A 844 -33.42 11.00 8.22
N GLU A 845 -34.08 11.32 7.09
CA GLU A 845 -34.08 10.48 5.88
C GLU A 845 -32.65 10.17 5.47
N ASN A 846 -31.80 11.19 5.31
CA ASN A 846 -30.42 11.01 4.84
C ASN A 846 -29.51 10.41 5.94
N GLY A 847 -29.76 10.68 7.21
CA GLY A 847 -29.07 10.04 8.34
C GLY A 847 -29.30 8.52 8.36
N ILE A 848 -30.54 8.08 8.16
CA ILE A 848 -30.86 6.65 8.07
C ILE A 848 -30.17 6.02 6.85
N VAL A 849 -30.23 6.68 5.69
CA VAL A 849 -29.57 6.24 4.46
C VAL A 849 -28.05 6.09 4.70
N GLY A 850 -27.43 7.08 5.34
CA GLY A 850 -26.03 7.06 5.69
C GLY A 850 -25.64 5.95 6.64
N ALA A 851 -26.38 5.81 7.72
CA ALA A 851 -26.15 4.78 8.74
C ALA A 851 -26.28 3.36 8.18
N VAL A 852 -27.33 3.11 7.39
CA VAL A 852 -27.58 1.78 6.80
C VAL A 852 -26.53 1.46 5.73
N ALA A 853 -26.16 2.42 4.88
CA ALA A 853 -25.12 2.21 3.87
C ALA A 853 -23.77 1.89 4.53
N ALA A 854 -23.40 2.61 5.59
CA ALA A 854 -22.16 2.36 6.32
C ALA A 854 -22.17 1.06 7.10
N LEU A 855 -23.30 0.71 7.72
CA LEU A 855 -23.45 -0.58 8.40
C LEU A 855 -23.21 -1.74 7.44
N MET A 856 -23.85 -1.68 6.25
CA MET A 856 -23.65 -2.69 5.21
C MET A 856 -22.21 -2.72 4.70
N ALA A 857 -21.60 -1.55 4.53
CA ALA A 857 -20.20 -1.42 4.12
C ALA A 857 -19.26 -2.11 5.13
N MET A 858 -19.46 -1.87 6.40
CA MET A 858 -18.62 -2.47 7.45
C MET A 858 -18.86 -3.97 7.62
N LEU A 859 -20.10 -4.45 7.49
CA LEU A 859 -20.40 -5.88 7.51
C LEU A 859 -19.71 -6.60 6.35
N LEU A 860 -19.77 -6.02 5.14
CA LEU A 860 -19.13 -6.61 3.97
C LEU A 860 -17.59 -6.52 4.06
N ALA A 861 -17.05 -5.39 4.55
CA ALA A 861 -15.61 -5.22 4.75
C ALA A 861 -15.06 -6.24 5.77
N THR A 862 -15.75 -6.42 6.90
CA THR A 862 -15.39 -7.43 7.91
C THR A 862 -15.43 -8.83 7.32
N GLY A 863 -16.46 -9.17 6.55
CA GLY A 863 -16.56 -10.47 5.87
C GLY A 863 -15.44 -10.68 4.85
N ALA A 864 -15.11 -9.66 4.04
CA ALA A 864 -14.04 -9.71 3.06
C ALA A 864 -12.67 -9.89 3.70
N ILE A 865 -12.38 -9.13 4.76
CA ILE A 865 -11.11 -9.21 5.50
C ILE A 865 -10.95 -10.59 6.15
N THR A 866 -12.00 -11.11 6.79
CA THR A 866 -11.98 -12.43 7.43
C THR A 866 -11.78 -13.54 6.40
N LEU A 867 -12.41 -13.42 5.21
CA LEU A 867 -12.26 -14.37 4.13
C LEU A 867 -10.84 -14.34 3.54
N LEU A 868 -10.32 -13.13 3.26
CA LEU A 868 -8.96 -12.94 2.75
C LEU A 868 -7.91 -13.48 3.74
N GLY A 869 -8.09 -13.18 5.03
CA GLY A 869 -7.20 -13.68 6.08
C GLY A 869 -7.11 -15.19 6.13
N ARG A 870 -8.26 -15.88 6.05
CA ARG A 870 -8.32 -17.35 6.07
C ARG A 870 -7.78 -17.99 4.79
N LEU A 871 -8.12 -17.45 3.61
CA LEU A 871 -7.77 -18.07 2.33
C LEU A 871 -6.30 -17.86 1.93
N PHE A 872 -5.74 -16.67 2.23
CA PHE A 872 -4.42 -16.29 1.72
C PHE A 872 -3.33 -16.29 2.78
N PHE A 873 -3.67 -16.02 4.04
CA PHE A 873 -2.68 -15.79 5.10
C PHE A 873 -2.76 -16.77 6.26
N ASN A 874 -3.79 -17.64 6.32
CA ASN A 874 -4.10 -18.48 7.50
C ASN A 874 -4.17 -17.68 8.82
N LEU A 875 -4.55 -16.40 8.73
CA LEU A 875 -4.67 -15.48 9.85
C LEU A 875 -6.13 -15.16 10.14
N THR A 876 -6.44 -14.97 11.42
CA THR A 876 -7.75 -14.50 11.85
C THR A 876 -7.69 -13.00 12.07
N PHE A 877 -8.21 -12.23 11.13
CA PHE A 877 -8.31 -10.79 11.25
C PHE A 877 -9.54 -10.38 12.08
N SER A 878 -9.36 -9.42 12.96
CA SER A 878 -10.41 -8.88 13.82
C SER A 878 -10.60 -7.39 13.57
N VAL A 879 -11.82 -6.96 13.27
CA VAL A 879 -12.11 -5.53 13.06
C VAL A 879 -12.46 -4.87 14.38
N SER A 880 -11.76 -3.79 14.73
CA SER A 880 -12.02 -3.04 15.95
C SER A 880 -13.45 -2.47 15.97
N PRO A 881 -14.25 -2.73 17.02
CA PRO A 881 -15.59 -2.15 17.16
C PRO A 881 -15.61 -0.63 17.08
N LEU A 882 -14.54 0.03 17.49
CA LEU A 882 -14.41 1.49 17.46
C LEU A 882 -14.42 2.01 16.01
N ILE A 883 -13.71 1.33 15.07
CA ILE A 883 -13.73 1.69 13.64
C ILE A 883 -15.17 1.55 13.11
N VAL A 884 -15.84 0.44 13.43
CA VAL A 884 -17.19 0.18 12.94
C VAL A 884 -18.14 1.29 13.39
N VAL A 885 -18.14 1.62 14.70
CA VAL A 885 -19.00 2.65 15.26
C VAL A 885 -18.65 4.04 14.72
N SER A 886 -17.35 4.37 14.62
CA SER A 886 -16.90 5.68 14.12
C SER A 886 -17.26 5.90 12.65
N LEU A 887 -17.14 4.88 11.80
CA LEU A 887 -17.50 4.98 10.38
C LEU A 887 -19.02 5.04 10.18
N ILE A 888 -19.80 4.26 10.93
CA ILE A 888 -21.26 4.34 10.86
C ILE A 888 -21.76 5.70 11.37
N GLY A 889 -21.28 6.14 12.50
CA GLY A 889 -21.62 7.44 13.07
C GLY A 889 -21.17 8.61 12.20
N GLY A 890 -19.91 8.57 11.76
CA GLY A 890 -19.32 9.60 10.91
C GLY A 890 -20.02 9.74 9.57
N SER A 891 -20.32 8.64 8.88
CA SER A 891 -21.05 8.67 7.61
C SER A 891 -22.50 9.14 7.76
N SER A 892 -23.20 8.73 8.84
CA SER A 892 -24.53 9.21 9.14
C SER A 892 -24.54 10.72 9.40
N LEU A 893 -23.61 11.20 10.25
CA LEU A 893 -23.46 12.64 10.53
C LEU A 893 -23.11 13.44 9.29
N LEU A 894 -22.22 12.92 8.44
CA LEU A 894 -21.83 13.56 7.18
C LEU A 894 -23.03 13.67 6.23
N ALA A 895 -23.83 12.62 6.09
CA ALA A 895 -25.04 12.64 5.27
C ALA A 895 -26.08 13.63 5.83
N MET A 896 -26.28 13.71 7.14
CA MET A 896 -27.14 14.69 7.78
C MET A 896 -26.66 16.13 7.56
N LEU A 897 -25.38 16.38 7.69
CA LEU A 897 -24.78 17.70 7.50
C LEU A 897 -24.97 18.20 6.08
N ILE A 898 -24.69 17.35 5.07
CA ILE A 898 -24.86 17.66 3.66
C ILE A 898 -26.35 17.93 3.36
N ALA A 899 -27.25 17.07 3.87
CA ALA A 899 -28.67 17.23 3.69
C ALA A 899 -29.16 18.55 4.30
N THR A 900 -28.65 18.94 5.46
CA THR A 900 -28.95 20.20 6.13
C THR A 900 -28.51 21.40 5.29
N LEU A 901 -27.24 21.39 4.84
CA LEU A 901 -26.65 22.49 4.03
C LEU A 901 -27.45 22.74 2.75
N ILE A 902 -27.85 21.68 2.07
CA ILE A 902 -28.54 21.77 0.77
C ILE A 902 -30.02 22.09 0.94
N ALA A 903 -30.70 21.47 1.93
CA ALA A 903 -32.12 21.66 2.15
C ALA A 903 -32.44 23.01 2.78
N TRP A 904 -31.50 23.63 3.51
CA TRP A 904 -31.70 24.86 4.27
C TRP A 904 -32.29 26.00 3.42
N GLY A 905 -31.74 26.22 2.21
CA GLY A 905 -32.23 27.24 1.27
C GLY A 905 -33.64 26.94 0.75
N SER A 906 -33.90 25.68 0.40
CA SER A 906 -35.16 25.24 -0.20
C SER A 906 -36.31 25.23 0.81
N VAL A 907 -36.00 24.96 2.08
CA VAL A 907 -37.01 24.91 3.15
C VAL A 907 -37.46 26.30 3.62
N ARG A 908 -36.68 27.36 3.38
CA ARG A 908 -37.03 28.75 3.77
C ARG A 908 -37.96 29.48 2.80
N VAL A 909 -38.23 28.91 1.63
CA VAL A 909 -39.09 29.52 0.61
C VAL A 909 -40.51 29.69 1.16
N ARG A 910 -41.12 30.85 0.88
CA ARG A 910 -42.49 31.19 1.34
C ARG A 910 -43.53 30.37 0.59
N PRO A 911 -44.57 29.82 1.27
CA PRO A 911 -45.62 28.99 0.62
C PRO A 911 -46.30 29.70 -0.55
N LEU A 912 -46.58 31.00 -0.42
CA LEU A 912 -47.23 31.85 -1.44
C LEU A 912 -46.42 31.94 -2.74
N GLU A 913 -45.09 31.92 -2.68
CA GLU A 913 -44.21 31.97 -3.86
C GLU A 913 -44.27 30.65 -4.65
N VAL A 914 -44.49 29.54 -3.94
CA VAL A 914 -44.51 28.19 -4.53
C VAL A 914 -45.87 27.87 -5.18
N LEU A 915 -46.96 28.37 -4.55
CA LEU A 915 -48.35 28.14 -5.01
C LEU A 915 -48.82 29.14 -6.08
N ARG A 916 -48.13 30.28 -6.25
CA ARG A 916 -48.47 31.35 -7.19
C ARG A 916 -47.83 31.15 -8.57
N TYR A 917 -46.87 30.27 -8.72
CA TYR A 917 -46.26 29.91 -10.02
C TYR A 917 -47.07 28.79 -10.66
N GLU A 918 -48.21 29.09 -11.30
CA GLU A 918 -48.83 28.41 -12.42
C GLU A 918 -48.64 29.23 -13.69
#